data_9a8c445dcae52b8374d620dc2ac02458
#
_entry.id   9a8c445dcae52b8374d620dc2ac02458
#
_cell.length_a   1.000
_cell.length_b   1.000
_cell.length_c   1.000
_cell.angle_alpha   90.00
_cell.angle_beta   90.00
_cell.angle_gamma   90.00
#
_symmetry.space_group_name_H-M   'P 1'
#
loop_
_entity.id
_entity.type
_entity.pdbx_description
1 polymer ?
#
loop_
_entity_poly.entity_id
_entity_poly.type
_entity_poly.pdbx_seq_one_letter_code
_entity_poly.pdbx_strand_id
1 'polypeptide(L)'
;IMYMINKFNKNPLMSQNLTLGYHIFDSCGYRQKAVRSVLQILSGTREPVPNYSCARKRNIIGFVGDLTSDTTIPIAHILNVLGYSQISYGATDPSLSDRDTFPFFFRTVQSKELQYFAIAQFLKYFGWTWVGILTTDDINGDRAHQLLANYLSSEGICIDFTIKIRRDKSAKDKFLFNKIIQQSSTSVVIFCGTVNWGNAVHLGSTLDIFNEKTLIFTSDWLDYSDIINEARGLFNGSLVFTQNMVDYTMYDDRFSHFLETIHPSNHPEDKLLEVIWLRHLSCKTENMTLFYLHIKAFMETFHTRNMLLAVEALSVASSRLHFIHNSLNKLETTEKMQPVTIFVIYRDTPILHRLLKEAQFPSQGQLLKYFNENGEFVSAYEISNFYGTSKESIAETRVGQYVPWAPSDQKLNITLDAIKWKTANNMIPRAQCSDNCPPGYRKAPKPGAQSCCYVCVPCSEGEISNITDSENCIRCPDMEWPNDKRTKCIARTEVFLSFTNDVISLFFSSVSLLFFLLTLLILGVFIIYRDSPIVRANNRSLSFLLLVSIKLSFLSVFLFLGRPVDITCMLRIITFGITFSIAVSSLLAKTIMVCVAFKATKPGSSWRKWLGVKLSNSVVLFCSSIQIIICMTWLAISPPFQELDIHTSPGTIIIQCNEGSAIGFYSVIGYMGLLAAVSKITAFLTLYCPENVREGDSI
;
A
#
# COMPACT_ATOMS: atom_id res chain seq x y z
N ILE A 1 1.72 -9.97 -48.36
CA ILE A 1 3.13 -10.14 -48.78
C ILE A 1 3.31 -9.68 -50.23
N MET A 2 2.61 -10.29 -51.19
CA MET A 2 2.70 -9.96 -52.62
C MET A 2 2.49 -8.45 -52.88
N TYR A 3 1.46 -7.84 -52.30
CA TYR A 3 1.20 -6.41 -52.42
C TYR A 3 2.41 -5.55 -51.98
N MET A 4 2.97 -5.84 -50.78
CA MET A 4 4.08 -5.07 -50.24
C MET A 4 5.36 -5.22 -51.06
N ILE A 5 5.66 -6.41 -51.50
CA ILE A 5 6.83 -6.66 -52.36
C ILE A 5 6.69 -5.99 -53.72
N ASN A 6 5.50 -6.05 -54.33
CA ASN A 6 5.22 -5.33 -55.56
C ASN A 6 5.28 -3.81 -55.41
N LYS A 7 4.77 -3.29 -54.27
CA LYS A 7 4.88 -1.86 -53.92
C LYS A 7 6.34 -1.44 -53.79
N PHE A 8 7.16 -2.23 -53.12
CA PHE A 8 8.59 -2.00 -52.98
C PHE A 8 9.31 -2.02 -54.34
N ASN A 9 9.12 -3.06 -55.11
CA ASN A 9 9.79 -3.23 -56.40
C ASN A 9 9.40 -2.16 -57.44
N LYS A 10 8.19 -1.61 -57.36
CA LYS A 10 7.72 -0.51 -58.24
C LYS A 10 8.19 0.87 -57.80
N ASN A 11 8.72 1.00 -56.60
CA ASN A 11 9.20 2.30 -56.06
C ASN A 11 10.72 2.45 -56.32
N PRO A 12 11.14 3.28 -57.29
CA PRO A 12 12.57 3.41 -57.63
C PRO A 12 13.41 3.99 -56.53
N LEU A 13 12.83 4.79 -55.64
CA LEU A 13 13.54 5.37 -54.48
C LEU A 13 13.82 4.31 -53.41
N MET A 14 12.93 3.33 -53.26
CA MET A 14 13.12 2.25 -52.26
C MET A 14 13.91 1.08 -52.85
N SER A 15 13.62 0.70 -54.10
CA SER A 15 14.23 -0.47 -54.72
C SER A 15 15.70 -0.23 -55.14
N GLN A 16 16.04 0.98 -55.60
CA GLN A 16 17.41 1.30 -56.06
C GLN A 16 18.05 0.22 -56.94
N ASN A 17 17.29 -0.35 -57.86
CA ASN A 17 17.63 -1.50 -58.69
C ASN A 17 17.74 -2.85 -57.94
N LEU A 18 17.30 -2.95 -56.69
CA LEU A 18 17.12 -4.19 -55.96
C LEU A 18 15.71 -4.73 -56.22
N THR A 19 15.61 -5.98 -56.65
CA THR A 19 14.30 -6.67 -56.78
C THR A 19 14.18 -7.70 -55.68
N LEU A 20 13.12 -7.58 -54.86
CA LEU A 20 12.78 -8.54 -53.82
C LEU A 20 11.84 -9.60 -54.39
N GLY A 21 12.15 -10.87 -54.14
CA GLY A 21 11.25 -11.99 -54.34
C GLY A 21 10.79 -12.58 -53.00
N TYR A 22 9.90 -13.56 -53.07
CA TYR A 22 9.39 -14.25 -51.88
C TYR A 22 9.15 -15.74 -52.15
N HIS A 23 9.24 -16.53 -51.08
CA HIS A 23 8.80 -17.90 -51.01
C HIS A 23 7.90 -18.09 -49.81
N ILE A 24 6.71 -18.63 -50.00
CA ILE A 24 5.72 -18.86 -48.93
C ILE A 24 5.65 -20.35 -48.63
N PHE A 25 5.76 -20.71 -47.38
CA PHE A 25 5.62 -22.07 -46.85
C PHE A 25 4.57 -22.06 -45.75
N ASP A 26 3.71 -23.07 -45.72
CA ASP A 26 2.70 -23.23 -44.70
C ASP A 26 3.19 -24.16 -43.58
N SER A 27 3.27 -23.63 -42.36
CA SER A 27 3.62 -24.40 -41.15
C SER A 27 2.45 -25.27 -40.66
N CYS A 28 1.22 -25.01 -41.10
CA CYS A 28 -0.02 -25.59 -40.56
C CYS A 28 -0.17 -25.47 -39.03
N GLY A 29 0.57 -24.57 -38.39
CA GLY A 29 0.62 -24.44 -36.92
C GLY A 29 1.33 -25.59 -36.19
N TYR A 30 2.04 -26.46 -36.91
CA TYR A 30 2.79 -27.58 -36.33
C TYR A 30 4.29 -27.31 -36.30
N ARG A 31 4.92 -27.48 -35.10
CA ARG A 31 6.36 -27.26 -34.88
C ARG A 31 7.24 -28.02 -35.87
N GLN A 32 6.94 -29.30 -36.11
CA GLN A 32 7.72 -30.16 -36.99
C GLN A 32 7.67 -29.66 -38.44
N LYS A 33 6.48 -29.23 -38.88
CA LYS A 33 6.32 -28.72 -40.26
C LYS A 33 7.00 -27.37 -40.43
N ALA A 34 6.92 -26.49 -39.42
CA ALA A 34 7.61 -25.20 -39.37
C ALA A 34 9.14 -25.38 -39.53
N VAL A 35 9.73 -26.25 -38.72
CA VAL A 35 11.15 -26.61 -38.81
C VAL A 35 11.52 -27.19 -40.18
N ARG A 36 10.73 -28.14 -40.68
CA ARG A 36 10.93 -28.72 -42.01
C ARG A 36 10.92 -27.67 -43.11
N SER A 37 9.99 -26.72 -43.05
CA SER A 37 9.88 -25.62 -44.02
C SER A 37 11.14 -24.73 -44.01
N VAL A 38 11.65 -24.37 -42.84
CA VAL A 38 12.89 -23.58 -42.73
C VAL A 38 14.08 -24.33 -43.28
N LEU A 39 14.26 -25.61 -42.94
CA LEU A 39 15.34 -26.44 -43.46
C LEU A 39 15.24 -26.61 -44.97
N GLN A 40 14.03 -26.73 -45.51
CA GLN A 40 13.77 -26.81 -46.95
C GLN A 40 14.13 -25.51 -47.69
N ILE A 41 13.82 -24.35 -47.09
CA ILE A 41 14.23 -23.04 -47.62
C ILE A 41 15.76 -22.92 -47.63
N LEU A 42 16.42 -23.28 -46.55
CA LEU A 42 17.86 -23.19 -46.40
C LEU A 42 18.65 -24.16 -47.28
N SER A 43 18.15 -25.38 -47.46
CA SER A 43 18.76 -26.39 -48.35
C SER A 43 18.50 -26.15 -49.83
N GLY A 44 17.49 -25.37 -50.17
CA GLY A 44 17.12 -25.08 -51.57
C GLY A 44 16.51 -26.24 -52.34
N THR A 45 16.15 -27.35 -51.68
CA THR A 45 15.55 -28.55 -52.23
C THR A 45 14.10 -28.75 -51.77
N ARG A 46 13.33 -29.61 -52.47
CA ARG A 46 11.98 -29.99 -52.02
C ARG A 46 11.99 -30.83 -50.73
N GLU A 47 13.03 -31.65 -50.54
CA GLU A 47 13.27 -32.41 -49.32
C GLU A 47 14.36 -31.73 -48.49
N PRO A 48 14.18 -31.55 -47.17
CA PRO A 48 15.18 -30.94 -46.30
C PRO A 48 16.37 -31.90 -46.13
N VAL A 49 17.55 -31.47 -46.56
CA VAL A 49 18.79 -32.21 -46.34
C VAL A 49 19.63 -31.42 -45.33
N PRO A 50 19.76 -31.89 -44.08
CA PRO A 50 20.55 -31.20 -43.05
C PRO A 50 22.01 -31.06 -43.51
N ASN A 51 22.58 -29.88 -43.32
CA ASN A 51 23.98 -29.53 -43.61
C ASN A 51 24.39 -29.66 -45.10
N TYR A 52 23.46 -29.84 -46.02
CA TYR A 52 23.77 -30.00 -47.43
C TYR A 52 22.93 -29.07 -48.30
N SER A 53 23.56 -28.30 -49.15
CA SER A 53 22.91 -27.42 -50.13
C SER A 53 23.28 -27.91 -51.54
N CYS A 54 22.36 -28.59 -52.20
CA CYS A 54 22.53 -29.10 -53.57
C CYS A 54 22.22 -28.04 -54.64
N ALA A 55 21.58 -26.94 -54.30
CA ALA A 55 21.24 -25.87 -55.23
C ALA A 55 22.18 -24.66 -55.04
N ARG A 56 22.31 -23.83 -56.09
CA ARG A 56 22.98 -22.53 -55.95
C ARG A 56 22.41 -21.78 -54.76
N LYS A 57 23.28 -21.23 -53.90
CA LYS A 57 22.88 -20.40 -52.74
C LYS A 57 21.85 -19.38 -53.20
N ARG A 58 20.63 -19.48 -52.64
CA ARG A 58 19.61 -18.45 -52.80
C ARG A 58 20.05 -17.25 -51.93
N ASN A 59 19.88 -16.05 -52.47
CA ASN A 59 20.13 -14.82 -51.72
C ASN A 59 18.95 -14.61 -50.80
N ILE A 60 18.94 -15.30 -49.62
CA ILE A 60 17.92 -15.16 -48.61
C ILE A 60 18.32 -13.96 -47.78
N ILE A 61 17.49 -12.93 -47.70
CA ILE A 61 17.71 -11.71 -46.93
C ILE A 61 17.26 -11.92 -45.49
N GLY A 62 16.08 -12.50 -45.26
CA GLY A 62 15.53 -12.76 -43.93
C GLY A 62 14.26 -13.58 -43.99
N PHE A 63 13.70 -13.83 -42.84
CA PHE A 63 12.50 -14.63 -42.66
C PHE A 63 11.39 -13.80 -42.02
N VAL A 64 10.17 -13.91 -42.56
CA VAL A 64 8.95 -13.37 -41.95
C VAL A 64 8.08 -14.53 -41.50
N GLY A 65 7.79 -14.63 -40.22
CA GLY A 65 6.99 -15.70 -39.62
C GLY A 65 7.53 -16.13 -38.26
N ASP A 66 6.77 -16.88 -37.45
CA ASP A 66 5.46 -17.44 -37.74
C ASP A 66 4.39 -16.71 -36.90
N LEU A 67 3.14 -17.16 -36.95
CA LEU A 67 2.03 -16.58 -36.20
C LEU A 67 2.07 -16.97 -34.71
N THR A 68 2.30 -18.23 -34.39
CA THR A 68 2.27 -18.71 -33.01
C THR A 68 3.67 -18.81 -32.40
N SER A 69 3.78 -18.60 -31.10
CA SER A 69 5.05 -18.74 -30.37
C SER A 69 5.58 -20.17 -30.46
N ASP A 70 4.71 -21.16 -30.45
CA ASP A 70 5.06 -22.58 -30.52
C ASP A 70 5.80 -22.99 -31.79
N THR A 71 5.47 -22.38 -32.92
CA THR A 71 6.15 -22.60 -34.22
C THR A 71 7.32 -21.65 -34.39
N THR A 72 7.24 -20.45 -33.83
CA THR A 72 8.25 -19.39 -33.97
C THR A 72 9.53 -19.70 -33.18
N ILE A 73 9.44 -20.21 -31.96
CA ILE A 73 10.60 -20.49 -31.10
C ILE A 73 11.58 -21.48 -31.77
N PRO A 74 11.16 -22.66 -32.24
CA PRO A 74 12.08 -23.57 -32.92
C PRO A 74 12.67 -23.01 -34.22
N ILE A 75 11.92 -22.19 -34.95
CA ILE A 75 12.45 -21.46 -36.12
C ILE A 75 13.54 -20.49 -35.66
N ALA A 76 13.28 -19.69 -34.62
CA ALA A 76 14.23 -18.71 -34.08
C ALA A 76 15.55 -19.36 -33.63
N HIS A 77 15.50 -20.52 -32.97
CA HIS A 77 16.70 -21.26 -32.60
C HIS A 77 17.56 -21.65 -33.82
N ILE A 78 16.92 -22.15 -34.89
CA ILE A 78 17.66 -22.52 -36.09
C ILE A 78 18.28 -21.31 -36.78
N LEU A 79 17.48 -20.26 -36.97
CA LEU A 79 17.90 -19.05 -37.66
C LEU A 79 18.96 -18.28 -36.89
N ASN A 80 18.89 -18.29 -35.54
CA ASN A 80 19.88 -17.70 -34.69
C ASN A 80 21.28 -18.30 -34.87
N VAL A 81 21.38 -19.63 -34.94
CA VAL A 81 22.66 -20.33 -35.20
C VAL A 81 23.24 -19.93 -36.53
N LEU A 82 22.40 -19.67 -37.54
CA LEU A 82 22.79 -19.31 -38.87
C LEU A 82 22.96 -17.80 -39.11
N GLY A 83 22.61 -16.96 -38.11
CA GLY A 83 22.70 -15.51 -38.17
C GLY A 83 21.64 -14.83 -39.04
N TYR A 84 20.54 -15.50 -39.39
CA TYR A 84 19.45 -14.90 -40.17
C TYR A 84 18.47 -14.16 -39.30
N SER A 85 18.10 -12.94 -39.72
CA SER A 85 17.05 -12.18 -39.05
C SER A 85 15.67 -12.76 -39.32
N GLN A 86 14.88 -12.90 -38.25
CA GLN A 86 13.49 -13.34 -38.31
C GLN A 86 12.59 -12.23 -37.76
N ILE A 87 11.49 -11.95 -38.44
CA ILE A 87 10.45 -11.04 -37.95
C ILE A 87 9.14 -11.81 -37.81
N SER A 88 8.69 -12.06 -36.60
CA SER A 88 7.38 -12.66 -36.31
C SER A 88 6.28 -11.62 -36.32
N TYR A 89 5.09 -11.98 -36.82
CA TYR A 89 3.93 -11.10 -36.84
C TYR A 89 2.83 -11.51 -35.84
N GLY A 90 3.11 -12.51 -34.98
CA GLY A 90 2.12 -12.95 -34.00
C GLY A 90 2.67 -13.64 -32.75
N ALA A 91 3.97 -13.95 -32.69
CA ALA A 91 4.56 -14.62 -31.52
C ALA A 91 4.73 -13.68 -30.34
N THR A 92 4.00 -13.91 -29.26
CA THR A 92 3.93 -13.03 -28.06
C THR A 92 4.62 -13.59 -26.83
N ASP A 93 5.27 -14.78 -26.91
CA ASP A 93 5.95 -15.39 -25.76
C ASP A 93 7.09 -14.48 -25.26
N PRO A 94 7.17 -14.20 -23.94
CA PRO A 94 8.19 -13.34 -23.36
C PRO A 94 9.62 -13.84 -23.56
N SER A 95 9.84 -15.15 -23.66
CA SER A 95 11.18 -15.73 -23.87
C SER A 95 11.87 -15.23 -25.14
N LEU A 96 11.08 -14.86 -26.16
CA LEU A 96 11.59 -14.32 -27.42
C LEU A 96 12.16 -12.89 -27.30
N SER A 97 11.93 -12.21 -26.18
CA SER A 97 12.51 -10.88 -25.87
C SER A 97 13.93 -10.96 -25.31
N ASP A 98 14.37 -12.16 -24.94
CA ASP A 98 15.73 -12.39 -24.46
C ASP A 98 16.73 -12.25 -25.62
N ARG A 99 17.53 -11.20 -25.57
CA ARG A 99 18.51 -10.84 -26.60
C ARG A 99 19.78 -11.68 -26.56
N ASP A 100 20.07 -12.30 -25.45
CA ASP A 100 21.21 -13.22 -25.33
C ASP A 100 20.89 -14.53 -26.04
N THR A 101 19.67 -15.02 -25.89
CA THR A 101 19.20 -16.25 -26.55
C THR A 101 18.77 -16.02 -28.00
N PHE A 102 18.12 -14.90 -28.30
CA PHE A 102 17.53 -14.61 -29.61
C PHE A 102 17.98 -13.24 -30.18
N PRO A 103 19.27 -13.02 -30.42
CA PRO A 103 19.80 -11.72 -30.90
C PRO A 103 19.24 -11.28 -32.26
N PHE A 104 18.92 -12.22 -33.18
CA PHE A 104 18.44 -11.94 -34.54
C PHE A 104 16.92 -11.99 -34.68
N PHE A 105 16.18 -12.13 -33.59
CA PHE A 105 14.74 -12.17 -33.59
C PHE A 105 14.10 -10.79 -33.45
N PHE A 106 13.07 -10.52 -34.21
CA PHE A 106 12.22 -9.34 -34.13
C PHE A 106 10.75 -9.74 -34.18
N ARG A 107 9.86 -8.88 -33.70
CA ARG A 107 8.40 -9.10 -33.81
C ARG A 107 7.64 -7.80 -33.95
N THR A 108 6.61 -7.81 -34.80
CA THR A 108 5.69 -6.68 -34.98
C THR A 108 4.53 -6.69 -33.98
N VAL A 109 4.58 -7.59 -33.01
CA VAL A 109 3.70 -7.66 -31.84
C VAL A 109 4.52 -7.45 -30.56
N GLN A 110 3.87 -6.99 -29.51
CA GLN A 110 4.51 -6.87 -28.20
C GLN A 110 4.44 -8.20 -27.43
N SER A 111 5.33 -8.34 -26.46
CA SER A 111 5.26 -9.40 -25.45
C SER A 111 3.94 -9.32 -24.69
N LYS A 112 3.34 -10.47 -24.38
CA LYS A 112 2.19 -10.57 -23.46
C LYS A 112 2.49 -10.04 -22.06
N GLU A 113 3.75 -9.99 -21.69
CA GLU A 113 4.22 -9.43 -20.45
C GLU A 113 3.71 -8.00 -20.21
N LEU A 114 3.87 -7.15 -21.21
CA LEU A 114 3.42 -5.76 -21.14
C LEU A 114 1.89 -5.66 -21.05
N GLN A 115 1.16 -6.55 -21.73
CA GLN A 115 -0.30 -6.61 -21.65
C GLN A 115 -0.77 -6.96 -20.23
N TYR A 116 -0.19 -7.97 -19.61
CA TYR A 116 -0.55 -8.38 -18.26
C TYR A 116 -0.15 -7.33 -17.22
N PHE A 117 0.98 -6.66 -17.42
CA PHE A 117 1.35 -5.52 -16.61
C PHE A 117 0.34 -4.38 -16.74
N ALA A 118 -0.11 -4.04 -17.96
CA ALA A 118 -1.13 -3.04 -18.18
C ALA A 118 -2.47 -3.40 -17.49
N ILE A 119 -2.87 -4.67 -17.53
CA ILE A 119 -4.05 -5.17 -16.82
C ILE A 119 -3.87 -4.99 -15.31
N ALA A 120 -2.72 -5.35 -14.73
CA ALA A 120 -2.46 -5.19 -13.30
C ALA A 120 -2.52 -3.70 -12.87
N GLN A 121 -1.94 -2.79 -13.66
CA GLN A 121 -2.03 -1.35 -13.41
C GLN A 121 -3.47 -0.82 -13.49
N PHE A 122 -4.25 -1.34 -14.42
CA PHE A 122 -5.68 -1.01 -14.56
C PHE A 122 -6.49 -1.47 -13.33
N LEU A 123 -6.27 -2.69 -12.85
CA LEU A 123 -6.92 -3.20 -11.65
C LEU A 123 -6.56 -2.36 -10.41
N LYS A 124 -5.29 -1.99 -10.29
CA LYS A 124 -4.80 -1.11 -9.24
C LYS A 124 -5.46 0.26 -9.27
N TYR A 125 -5.63 0.84 -10.45
CA TYR A 125 -6.31 2.14 -10.63
C TYR A 125 -7.74 2.14 -10.05
N PHE A 126 -8.49 1.04 -10.22
CA PHE A 126 -9.83 0.88 -9.66
C PHE A 126 -9.84 0.39 -8.21
N GLY A 127 -8.69 0.11 -7.60
CA GLY A 127 -8.61 -0.47 -6.27
C GLY A 127 -9.13 -1.91 -6.20
N TRP A 128 -9.12 -2.64 -7.31
CA TRP A 128 -9.54 -4.04 -7.37
C TRP A 128 -8.40 -4.95 -6.90
N THR A 129 -8.53 -5.45 -5.70
CA THR A 129 -7.49 -6.28 -5.05
C THR A 129 -7.85 -7.77 -5.00
N TRP A 130 -9.02 -8.16 -5.52
CA TRP A 130 -9.55 -9.51 -5.43
C TRP A 130 -10.17 -9.94 -6.76
N VAL A 131 -9.52 -10.80 -7.52
CA VAL A 131 -9.91 -11.16 -8.88
C VAL A 131 -9.95 -12.66 -9.12
N GLY A 132 -10.79 -13.11 -10.04
CA GLY A 132 -10.78 -14.47 -10.56
C GLY A 132 -10.00 -14.58 -11.86
N ILE A 133 -9.40 -15.74 -12.14
CA ILE A 133 -8.71 -16.01 -13.40
C ILE A 133 -9.35 -17.21 -14.07
N LEU A 134 -9.65 -17.04 -15.36
CA LEU A 134 -10.01 -18.12 -16.28
C LEU A 134 -8.92 -18.27 -17.33
N THR A 135 -8.38 -19.47 -17.46
CA THR A 135 -7.31 -19.77 -18.41
C THR A 135 -7.59 -21.06 -19.18
N THR A 136 -6.87 -21.31 -20.25
CA THR A 136 -7.00 -22.53 -21.02
C THR A 136 -6.16 -23.67 -20.43
N ASP A 137 -6.63 -24.92 -20.56
CA ASP A 137 -5.92 -26.11 -20.07
C ASP A 137 -4.91 -26.57 -21.12
N ASP A 138 -3.90 -25.73 -21.36
CA ASP A 138 -2.77 -25.99 -22.25
C ASP A 138 -1.51 -25.26 -21.72
N ILE A 139 -0.36 -25.57 -22.30
CA ILE A 139 0.93 -24.99 -21.90
C ILE A 139 0.92 -23.45 -21.99
N ASN A 140 0.24 -22.90 -22.98
CA ASN A 140 0.14 -21.44 -23.14
C ASN A 140 -0.74 -20.81 -22.05
N GLY A 141 -1.83 -21.48 -21.68
CA GLY A 141 -2.68 -21.07 -20.57
C GLY A 141 -1.95 -21.10 -19.23
N ASP A 142 -1.14 -22.12 -18.99
CA ASP A 142 -0.34 -22.22 -17.76
C ASP A 142 0.71 -21.10 -17.66
N ARG A 143 1.42 -20.83 -18.76
CA ARG A 143 2.37 -19.70 -18.83
C ARG A 143 1.68 -18.35 -18.65
N ALA A 144 0.55 -18.15 -19.32
CA ALA A 144 -0.24 -16.94 -19.22
C ALA A 144 -0.73 -16.70 -17.80
N HIS A 145 -1.25 -17.74 -17.13
CA HIS A 145 -1.65 -17.69 -15.74
C HIS A 145 -0.49 -17.33 -14.82
N GLN A 146 0.64 -18.02 -14.96
CA GLN A 146 1.82 -17.77 -14.10
C GLN A 146 2.34 -16.35 -14.26
N LEU A 147 2.43 -15.85 -15.48
CA LEU A 147 2.90 -14.50 -15.77
C LEU A 147 1.95 -13.44 -15.20
N LEU A 148 0.63 -13.61 -15.45
CA LEU A 148 -0.38 -12.71 -14.91
C LEU A 148 -0.38 -12.73 -13.38
N ALA A 149 -0.33 -13.91 -12.76
CA ALA A 149 -0.31 -14.05 -11.29
C ALA A 149 0.90 -13.37 -10.66
N ASN A 150 2.07 -13.41 -11.30
CA ASN A 150 3.26 -12.71 -10.82
C ASN A 150 3.04 -11.18 -10.81
N TYR A 151 2.49 -10.61 -11.89
CA TYR A 151 2.20 -9.16 -11.93
C TYR A 151 1.10 -8.75 -10.96
N LEU A 152 0.05 -9.56 -10.80
CA LEU A 152 -1.00 -9.28 -9.81
C LEU A 152 -0.42 -9.28 -8.39
N SER A 153 0.39 -10.27 -8.07
CA SER A 153 1.05 -10.38 -6.76
C SER A 153 1.99 -9.20 -6.49
N SER A 154 2.77 -8.75 -7.48
CA SER A 154 3.67 -7.60 -7.31
C SER A 154 2.93 -6.29 -7.05
N GLU A 155 1.68 -6.17 -7.51
CA GLU A 155 0.82 -5.01 -7.26
C GLU A 155 -0.13 -5.19 -6.07
N GLY A 156 0.03 -6.26 -5.28
CA GLY A 156 -0.78 -6.54 -4.10
C GLY A 156 -2.21 -7.01 -4.41
N ILE A 157 -2.43 -7.57 -5.60
CA ILE A 157 -3.72 -8.10 -6.02
C ILE A 157 -3.72 -9.62 -5.84
N CYS A 158 -4.70 -10.13 -5.12
CA CYS A 158 -4.86 -11.55 -4.84
C CYS A 158 -5.85 -12.23 -5.79
N ILE A 159 -5.66 -13.52 -5.97
CA ILE A 159 -6.48 -14.35 -6.85
C ILE A 159 -7.43 -15.17 -5.99
N ASP A 160 -8.74 -14.95 -6.15
CA ASP A 160 -9.78 -15.73 -5.47
C ASP A 160 -9.81 -17.17 -5.98
N PHE A 161 -9.90 -17.33 -7.28
CA PHE A 161 -9.89 -18.63 -7.92
C PHE A 161 -9.17 -18.60 -9.26
N THR A 162 -8.64 -19.76 -9.65
CA THR A 162 -8.16 -20.03 -11.02
C THR A 162 -8.89 -21.24 -11.56
N ILE A 163 -9.52 -21.11 -12.73
CA ILE A 163 -10.18 -22.20 -13.40
C ILE A 163 -9.58 -22.40 -14.78
N LYS A 164 -9.23 -23.64 -15.10
CA LYS A 164 -8.76 -24.06 -16.42
C LYS A 164 -9.94 -24.55 -17.27
N ILE A 165 -10.09 -23.95 -18.43
CA ILE A 165 -11.15 -24.32 -19.39
C ILE A 165 -10.66 -25.48 -20.21
N ARG A 166 -11.29 -26.65 -20.09
CA ARG A 166 -10.96 -27.87 -20.79
C ARG A 166 -11.80 -28.02 -22.06
N ARG A 167 -11.21 -28.68 -23.08
CA ARG A 167 -11.90 -28.99 -24.32
C ARG A 167 -12.95 -30.10 -24.15
N ASP A 168 -12.67 -31.07 -23.27
CA ASP A 168 -13.56 -32.23 -23.04
C ASP A 168 -14.51 -31.95 -21.90
N LYS A 169 -15.80 -32.02 -22.20
CA LYS A 169 -16.87 -31.61 -21.27
C LYS A 169 -17.38 -32.79 -20.47
N SER A 170 -16.98 -32.90 -19.23
CA SER A 170 -17.72 -33.68 -18.26
C SER A 170 -18.84 -32.81 -17.61
N ALA A 171 -20.04 -33.37 -17.42
CA ALA A 171 -21.11 -32.69 -16.69
C ALA A 171 -20.71 -32.30 -15.26
N LYS A 172 -19.79 -33.06 -14.66
CA LYS A 172 -19.19 -32.78 -13.35
C LYS A 172 -18.31 -31.52 -13.38
N ASP A 173 -17.53 -31.33 -14.45
CA ASP A 173 -16.65 -30.16 -14.59
C ASP A 173 -17.46 -28.89 -14.77
N LYS A 174 -18.57 -28.95 -15.50
CA LYS A 174 -19.50 -27.81 -15.65
C LYS A 174 -20.15 -27.45 -14.30
N PHE A 175 -20.57 -28.45 -13.53
CA PHE A 175 -21.15 -28.22 -12.20
C PHE A 175 -20.14 -27.56 -11.24
N LEU A 176 -18.89 -28.06 -11.20
CA LEU A 176 -17.84 -27.51 -10.34
C LEU A 176 -17.46 -26.10 -10.76
N PHE A 177 -17.32 -25.84 -12.06
CA PHE A 177 -17.07 -24.53 -12.64
C PHE A 177 -18.14 -23.50 -12.19
N ASN A 178 -19.42 -23.85 -12.35
CA ASN A 178 -20.54 -23.01 -11.94
C ASN A 178 -20.53 -22.74 -10.43
N LYS A 179 -20.27 -23.78 -9.64
CA LYS A 179 -20.24 -23.67 -8.17
C LYS A 179 -19.13 -22.73 -7.70
N ILE A 180 -17.91 -22.84 -8.25
CA ILE A 180 -16.79 -21.97 -7.85
C ILE A 180 -17.11 -20.51 -8.15
N ILE A 181 -17.60 -20.21 -9.37
CA ILE A 181 -17.90 -18.83 -9.77
C ILE A 181 -19.05 -18.23 -8.96
N GLN A 182 -20.10 -19.00 -8.67
CA GLN A 182 -21.24 -18.55 -7.88
C GLN A 182 -20.89 -18.34 -6.40
N GLN A 183 -20.01 -19.16 -5.83
CA GLN A 183 -19.56 -19.02 -4.45
C GLN A 183 -18.48 -17.95 -4.27
N SER A 184 -17.87 -17.51 -5.34
CA SER A 184 -16.82 -16.50 -5.35
C SER A 184 -17.39 -15.11 -5.04
N SER A 185 -16.72 -14.40 -4.14
CA SER A 185 -17.06 -13.03 -3.76
C SER A 185 -16.53 -11.99 -4.76
N THR A 186 -15.62 -12.37 -5.67
CA THR A 186 -15.09 -11.40 -6.64
C THR A 186 -16.09 -11.04 -7.72
N SER A 187 -16.12 -9.77 -8.11
CA SER A 187 -16.92 -9.25 -9.22
C SER A 187 -16.12 -9.09 -10.53
N VAL A 188 -14.80 -9.30 -10.50
CA VAL A 188 -13.91 -9.12 -11.66
C VAL A 188 -13.22 -10.43 -12.01
N VAL A 189 -13.32 -10.83 -13.26
CA VAL A 189 -12.73 -12.07 -13.78
C VAL A 189 -11.90 -11.77 -15.02
N ILE A 190 -10.67 -12.25 -15.05
CA ILE A 190 -9.71 -12.04 -16.14
C ILE A 190 -9.60 -13.32 -16.96
N PHE A 191 -9.70 -13.18 -18.27
CA PHE A 191 -9.49 -14.27 -19.22
C PHE A 191 -8.10 -14.18 -19.80
N CYS A 192 -7.29 -15.23 -19.66
CA CYS A 192 -5.96 -15.32 -20.24
C CYS A 192 -5.76 -16.68 -20.93
N GLY A 193 -4.68 -16.79 -21.71
CA GLY A 193 -4.39 -18.00 -22.47
C GLY A 193 -4.91 -17.98 -23.89
N THR A 194 -4.83 -19.12 -24.60
CA THR A 194 -5.19 -19.24 -26.01
C THR A 194 -6.69 -19.45 -26.18
N VAL A 195 -7.30 -18.68 -27.05
CA VAL A 195 -8.71 -18.85 -27.38
C VAL A 195 -8.84 -19.85 -28.51
N ASN A 196 -9.84 -20.74 -28.44
CA ASN A 196 -10.29 -21.54 -29.52
C ASN A 196 -11.83 -21.58 -29.55
N TRP A 197 -12.40 -21.92 -30.73
CA TRP A 197 -13.85 -21.99 -30.93
C TRP A 197 -14.57 -22.81 -29.83
N GLY A 198 -14.04 -23.99 -29.48
CA GLY A 198 -14.65 -24.85 -28.46
C GLY A 198 -14.70 -24.21 -27.08
N ASN A 199 -13.68 -23.48 -26.69
CA ASN A 199 -13.63 -22.77 -25.40
C ASN A 199 -14.64 -21.61 -25.38
N ALA A 200 -14.75 -20.86 -26.47
CA ALA A 200 -15.67 -19.74 -26.59
C ALA A 200 -17.14 -20.18 -26.57
N VAL A 201 -17.49 -21.24 -27.31
CA VAL A 201 -18.84 -21.82 -27.28
C VAL A 201 -19.17 -22.39 -25.89
N HIS A 202 -18.20 -22.99 -25.22
CA HIS A 202 -18.39 -23.47 -23.86
C HIS A 202 -18.72 -22.32 -22.89
N LEU A 203 -17.98 -21.23 -22.93
CA LEU A 203 -18.24 -20.04 -22.13
C LEU A 203 -19.60 -19.43 -22.50
N GLY A 204 -19.94 -19.34 -23.77
CA GLY A 204 -21.24 -18.87 -24.25
C GLY A 204 -22.43 -19.65 -23.66
N SER A 205 -22.27 -20.96 -23.43
CA SER A 205 -23.31 -21.79 -22.80
C SER A 205 -23.45 -21.64 -21.28
N THR A 206 -22.60 -20.82 -20.64
CA THR A 206 -22.57 -20.59 -19.18
C THR A 206 -22.76 -19.11 -18.81
N LEU A 207 -23.36 -18.34 -19.71
CA LEU A 207 -23.47 -16.87 -19.63
C LEU A 207 -24.12 -16.34 -18.35
N ASP A 208 -25.14 -17.03 -17.84
CA ASP A 208 -25.91 -16.59 -16.69
C ASP A 208 -25.09 -16.44 -15.41
N ILE A 209 -23.97 -17.16 -15.32
CA ILE A 209 -23.08 -17.14 -14.15
C ILE A 209 -22.25 -15.86 -14.08
N PHE A 210 -22.03 -15.22 -15.23
CA PHE A 210 -21.25 -13.99 -15.33
C PHE A 210 -22.10 -12.72 -15.37
N ASN A 211 -23.42 -12.81 -15.16
CA ASN A 211 -24.31 -11.66 -15.30
C ASN A 211 -23.93 -10.49 -14.39
N GLU A 212 -23.40 -10.77 -13.20
CA GLU A 212 -23.00 -9.76 -12.23
C GLU A 212 -21.46 -9.53 -12.18
N LYS A 213 -20.72 -10.18 -13.08
CA LYS A 213 -19.26 -10.11 -13.09
C LYS A 213 -18.77 -9.30 -14.28
N THR A 214 -17.81 -8.43 -14.04
CA THR A 214 -17.08 -7.69 -15.08
C THR A 214 -15.95 -8.57 -15.60
N LEU A 215 -15.93 -8.75 -16.91
CA LEU A 215 -14.95 -9.60 -17.57
C LEU A 215 -13.87 -8.75 -18.22
N ILE A 216 -12.62 -9.15 -18.07
CA ILE A 216 -11.46 -8.54 -18.72
C ILE A 216 -10.83 -9.56 -19.65
N PHE A 217 -10.75 -9.22 -20.94
CA PHE A 217 -10.21 -10.07 -21.98
C PHE A 217 -8.88 -9.53 -22.50
N THR A 218 -8.03 -10.44 -22.95
CA THR A 218 -6.83 -10.14 -23.74
C THR A 218 -7.19 -10.03 -25.23
N SER A 219 -6.29 -9.42 -26.02
CA SER A 219 -6.47 -9.25 -27.48
C SER A 219 -6.79 -10.52 -28.24
N ASP A 220 -6.29 -11.66 -27.79
CA ASP A 220 -6.49 -12.96 -28.43
C ASP A 220 -7.97 -13.35 -28.59
N TRP A 221 -8.85 -12.74 -27.79
CA TRP A 221 -10.30 -12.99 -27.84
C TRP A 221 -11.00 -12.23 -28.96
N LEU A 222 -10.41 -11.17 -29.47
CA LEU A 222 -10.99 -10.37 -30.56
C LEU A 222 -10.71 -10.95 -31.95
N ASP A 223 -9.69 -11.79 -32.09
CA ASP A 223 -9.32 -12.38 -33.39
C ASP A 223 -10.39 -13.31 -33.95
N TYR A 224 -11.38 -13.60 -33.14
CA TYR A 224 -12.51 -14.49 -33.51
C TYR A 224 -13.81 -13.69 -33.49
N SER A 225 -14.02 -12.78 -34.45
CA SER A 225 -15.23 -11.98 -34.59
C SER A 225 -16.52 -12.82 -34.60
N ASP A 226 -16.46 -14.02 -35.16
CA ASP A 226 -17.58 -14.97 -35.17
C ASP A 226 -17.96 -15.45 -33.77
N ILE A 227 -16.98 -15.54 -32.85
CA ILE A 227 -17.19 -15.90 -31.46
C ILE A 227 -17.94 -14.79 -30.70
N ILE A 228 -17.60 -13.52 -30.97
CA ILE A 228 -18.27 -12.37 -30.36
C ILE A 228 -19.76 -12.42 -30.73
N ASN A 229 -20.11 -12.80 -31.93
CA ASN A 229 -21.50 -12.91 -32.38
C ASN A 229 -22.28 -14.01 -31.68
N GLU A 230 -21.67 -15.15 -31.37
CA GLU A 230 -22.34 -16.25 -30.64
C GLU A 230 -22.33 -16.08 -29.13
N ALA A 231 -21.27 -15.47 -28.58
CA ALA A 231 -21.11 -15.23 -27.13
C ALA A 231 -21.45 -13.80 -26.72
N ARG A 232 -22.37 -13.14 -27.41
CA ARG A 232 -22.71 -11.71 -27.19
C ARG A 232 -22.97 -11.33 -25.74
N GLY A 233 -23.69 -12.18 -25.01
CA GLY A 233 -23.96 -11.95 -23.59
C GLY A 233 -22.71 -11.91 -22.72
N LEU A 234 -21.65 -12.64 -23.07
CA LEU A 234 -20.39 -12.68 -22.35
C LEU A 234 -19.66 -11.34 -22.45
N PHE A 235 -19.65 -10.74 -23.64
CA PHE A 235 -18.93 -9.50 -23.89
C PHE A 235 -19.67 -8.25 -23.41
N ASN A 236 -20.96 -8.32 -23.14
CA ASN A 236 -21.71 -7.17 -22.66
C ASN A 236 -21.16 -6.67 -21.31
N GLY A 237 -20.74 -5.40 -21.24
CA GLY A 237 -20.12 -4.78 -20.07
C GLY A 237 -18.68 -5.28 -19.80
N SER A 238 -18.05 -5.93 -20.76
CA SER A 238 -16.67 -6.40 -20.65
C SER A 238 -15.66 -5.34 -21.10
N LEU A 239 -14.41 -5.53 -20.69
CA LEU A 239 -13.26 -4.72 -21.08
C LEU A 239 -12.27 -5.59 -21.85
N VAL A 240 -11.70 -5.05 -22.91
CA VAL A 240 -10.72 -5.76 -23.73
C VAL A 240 -9.47 -4.89 -23.88
N PHE A 241 -8.31 -5.51 -23.68
CA PHE A 241 -7.02 -4.88 -23.87
C PHE A 241 -6.46 -5.28 -25.24
N THR A 242 -6.40 -4.32 -26.16
CA THR A 242 -5.87 -4.52 -27.52
C THR A 242 -4.61 -3.71 -27.71
N GLN A 243 -3.70 -4.22 -28.51
CA GLN A 243 -2.55 -3.43 -28.94
C GLN A 243 -3.06 -2.34 -29.88
N ASN A 244 -2.83 -1.06 -29.50
CA ASN A 244 -3.17 0.03 -30.40
C ASN A 244 -2.20 0.01 -31.58
N MET A 245 -2.69 -0.35 -32.71
CA MET A 245 -1.99 -0.15 -33.96
C MET A 245 -2.09 1.36 -34.24
N VAL A 246 -0.98 2.07 -34.05
CA VAL A 246 -0.84 3.44 -34.55
C VAL A 246 -1.54 3.48 -35.90
N ASP A 247 -2.37 4.50 -36.14
CA ASP A 247 -3.03 4.74 -37.41
C ASP A 247 -1.97 4.71 -38.51
N TYR A 248 -1.66 3.50 -38.90
CA TYR A 248 -0.74 3.24 -39.97
C TYR A 248 -1.53 3.56 -41.20
N THR A 249 -1.41 4.78 -41.65
CA THR A 249 -1.96 5.27 -42.92
C THR A 249 -1.44 4.49 -44.12
N MET A 250 -1.00 3.26 -43.90
CA MET A 250 -0.74 2.27 -44.95
C MET A 250 -1.98 1.76 -45.65
N TYR A 251 -3.16 2.05 -45.14
CA TYR A 251 -4.38 2.01 -45.91
C TYR A 251 -4.42 3.19 -46.87
N ASP A 252 -3.39 3.24 -47.71
CA ASP A 252 -3.40 3.90 -48.97
C ASP A 252 -4.64 3.38 -49.74
N ASP A 253 -5.42 4.25 -50.34
CA ASP A 253 -6.51 3.90 -51.23
C ASP A 253 -6.11 2.79 -52.24
N ARG A 254 -4.81 2.71 -52.51
CA ARG A 254 -4.18 1.65 -53.33
C ARG A 254 -4.26 0.25 -52.74
N PHE A 255 -4.22 0.06 -51.40
CA PHE A 255 -4.38 -1.29 -50.84
C PHE A 255 -5.85 -1.72 -50.89
N SER A 256 -6.77 -0.84 -50.65
CA SER A 256 -8.21 -1.07 -50.82
C SER A 256 -8.51 -1.43 -52.30
N HIS A 257 -7.95 -0.66 -53.22
CA HIS A 257 -8.09 -0.96 -54.64
C HIS A 257 -7.42 -2.30 -55.06
N PHE A 258 -6.28 -2.63 -54.46
CA PHE A 258 -5.66 -3.95 -54.66
C PHE A 258 -6.58 -5.09 -54.19
N LEU A 259 -7.23 -4.93 -53.04
CA LEU A 259 -8.19 -5.92 -52.53
C LEU A 259 -9.38 -6.09 -53.48
N GLU A 260 -9.84 -5.04 -54.12
CA GLU A 260 -10.89 -5.09 -55.16
C GLU A 260 -10.48 -5.89 -56.41
N THR A 261 -9.19 -5.92 -56.72
CA THR A 261 -8.65 -6.69 -57.85
C THR A 261 -8.39 -8.16 -57.55
N ILE A 262 -8.50 -8.57 -56.28
CA ILE A 262 -8.30 -9.96 -55.87
C ILE A 262 -9.52 -10.80 -56.30
N HIS A 263 -9.38 -11.49 -57.40
CA HIS A 263 -10.39 -12.43 -57.92
C HIS A 263 -9.71 -13.73 -58.37
N PRO A 264 -10.28 -14.92 -58.12
CA PRO A 264 -9.67 -16.19 -58.54
C PRO A 264 -9.32 -16.25 -60.02
N SER A 265 -10.11 -15.62 -60.88
CA SER A 265 -9.80 -15.56 -62.32
C SER A 265 -8.55 -14.73 -62.64
N ASN A 266 -8.17 -13.77 -61.80
CA ASN A 266 -6.94 -13.00 -61.97
C ASN A 266 -5.71 -13.69 -61.38
N HIS A 267 -5.95 -14.71 -60.53
CA HIS A 267 -4.93 -15.49 -59.85
C HIS A 267 -5.24 -17.00 -59.92
N PRO A 268 -5.25 -17.62 -61.11
CA PRO A 268 -5.70 -19.00 -61.28
C PRO A 268 -4.80 -20.04 -60.61
N GLU A 269 -3.58 -19.65 -60.25
CA GLU A 269 -2.62 -20.52 -59.52
C GLU A 269 -2.87 -20.53 -58.00
N ASP A 270 -3.64 -19.57 -57.48
CA ASP A 270 -3.93 -19.46 -56.04
C ASP A 270 -5.21 -20.23 -55.68
N LYS A 271 -5.04 -21.54 -55.50
CA LYS A 271 -6.13 -22.43 -55.06
C LYS A 271 -6.71 -22.08 -53.70
N LEU A 272 -5.94 -21.44 -52.81
CA LEU A 272 -6.43 -21.03 -51.53
C LEU A 272 -7.43 -19.87 -51.67
N LEU A 273 -7.15 -18.93 -52.55
CA LEU A 273 -8.06 -17.86 -52.90
C LEU A 273 -9.38 -18.39 -53.46
N GLU A 274 -9.29 -19.40 -54.35
CA GLU A 274 -10.48 -20.07 -54.91
C GLU A 274 -11.32 -20.72 -53.79
N VAL A 275 -10.70 -21.45 -52.88
CA VAL A 275 -11.40 -22.09 -51.74
C VAL A 275 -12.04 -21.05 -50.81
N ILE A 276 -11.35 -19.97 -50.48
CA ILE A 276 -11.90 -18.87 -49.66
C ILE A 276 -13.08 -18.24 -50.38
N TRP A 277 -12.94 -18.00 -51.69
CA TRP A 277 -14.00 -17.46 -52.51
C TRP A 277 -15.25 -18.36 -52.51
N LEU A 278 -15.11 -19.64 -52.77
CA LEU A 278 -16.21 -20.62 -52.77
C LEU A 278 -16.89 -20.76 -51.39
N ARG A 279 -16.09 -20.68 -50.31
CA ARG A 279 -16.61 -20.83 -48.94
C ARG A 279 -17.45 -19.62 -48.49
N HIS A 280 -17.07 -18.42 -48.88
CA HIS A 280 -17.77 -17.19 -48.50
C HIS A 280 -18.94 -16.82 -49.42
N LEU A 281 -18.89 -17.21 -50.70
CA LEU A 281 -19.98 -16.95 -51.63
C LEU A 281 -21.13 -17.98 -51.56
N SER A 282 -20.99 -19.05 -50.68
CA SER A 282 -22.02 -20.08 -50.48
C SER A 282 -23.10 -20.07 -51.59
N CYS A 283 -22.81 -20.53 -52.78
CA CYS A 283 -23.62 -20.85 -53.98
C CYS A 283 -24.96 -20.08 -54.24
N LYS A 284 -25.29 -19.03 -53.54
CA LYS A 284 -26.63 -18.38 -53.57
C LYS A 284 -26.66 -16.86 -53.81
N THR A 285 -25.55 -16.16 -53.82
CA THR A 285 -25.58 -14.71 -54.08
C THR A 285 -24.37 -14.28 -54.89
N GLU A 286 -24.59 -13.89 -56.11
CA GLU A 286 -23.64 -13.20 -57.01
C GLU A 286 -23.29 -11.77 -56.47
N ASN A 287 -23.43 -11.53 -55.16
CA ASN A 287 -23.21 -10.21 -54.60
C ASN A 287 -21.75 -10.00 -54.30
N MET A 288 -21.01 -9.53 -55.30
CA MET A 288 -19.59 -9.19 -55.26
C MET A 288 -19.27 -8.16 -54.16
N THR A 289 -20.20 -7.30 -53.82
CA THR A 289 -20.06 -6.28 -52.77
C THR A 289 -19.93 -6.92 -51.39
N LEU A 290 -20.70 -7.97 -51.12
CA LEU A 290 -20.66 -8.67 -49.85
C LEU A 290 -19.34 -9.46 -49.67
N PHE A 291 -18.88 -10.08 -50.75
CA PHE A 291 -17.57 -10.77 -50.79
C PHE A 291 -16.41 -9.79 -50.49
N TYR A 292 -16.43 -8.63 -51.17
CA TYR A 292 -15.44 -7.58 -50.94
C TYR A 292 -15.44 -7.10 -49.49
N LEU A 293 -16.60 -6.89 -48.87
CA LEU A 293 -16.73 -6.52 -47.47
C LEU A 293 -16.14 -7.57 -46.54
N HIS A 294 -16.38 -8.85 -46.79
CA HIS A 294 -15.82 -9.95 -45.98
C HIS A 294 -14.31 -10.09 -46.16
N ILE A 295 -13.79 -10.00 -47.39
CA ILE A 295 -12.34 -10.00 -47.61
C ILE A 295 -11.69 -8.77 -46.97
N LYS A 296 -12.28 -7.61 -47.08
CA LYS A 296 -11.79 -6.40 -46.45
C LYS A 296 -11.71 -6.57 -44.93
N ALA A 297 -12.77 -7.05 -44.31
CA ALA A 297 -12.79 -7.31 -42.84
C ALA A 297 -11.72 -8.33 -42.43
N PHE A 298 -11.56 -9.45 -43.20
CA PHE A 298 -10.52 -10.44 -42.94
C PHE A 298 -9.09 -9.89 -43.11
N MET A 299 -8.87 -9.06 -44.14
CA MET A 299 -7.56 -8.44 -44.40
C MET A 299 -7.22 -7.29 -43.46
N GLU A 300 -8.22 -6.71 -42.82
CA GLU A 300 -8.07 -5.70 -41.77
C GLU A 300 -7.79 -6.29 -40.39
N THR A 301 -7.64 -7.62 -40.28
CA THR A 301 -7.30 -8.26 -39.02
C THR A 301 -5.93 -7.80 -38.50
N PHE A 302 -5.79 -7.85 -37.20
CA PHE A 302 -4.56 -7.52 -36.46
C PHE A 302 -3.33 -8.26 -37.05
N HIS A 303 -3.45 -9.56 -37.34
CA HIS A 303 -2.36 -10.36 -37.88
C HIS A 303 -1.93 -9.96 -39.29
N THR A 304 -2.87 -9.60 -40.15
CA THR A 304 -2.55 -9.11 -41.49
C THR A 304 -1.78 -7.81 -41.47
N ARG A 305 -2.17 -6.87 -40.60
CA ARG A 305 -1.44 -5.59 -40.40
C ARG A 305 -0.03 -5.84 -39.92
N ASN A 306 0.16 -6.67 -38.90
CA ASN A 306 1.47 -7.03 -38.37
C ASN A 306 2.37 -7.69 -39.39
N MET A 307 1.81 -8.54 -40.24
CA MET A 307 2.54 -9.18 -41.37
C MET A 307 3.00 -8.14 -42.40
N LEU A 308 2.15 -7.17 -42.73
CA LEU A 308 2.51 -6.09 -43.66
C LEU A 308 3.67 -5.24 -43.07
N LEU A 309 3.61 -4.89 -41.79
CA LEU A 309 4.68 -4.19 -41.04
C LEU A 309 6.00 -4.99 -41.05
N ALA A 310 5.93 -6.32 -40.86
CA ALA A 310 7.12 -7.17 -40.89
C ALA A 310 7.80 -7.16 -42.26
N VAL A 311 7.02 -7.27 -43.34
CA VAL A 311 7.54 -7.20 -44.69
C VAL A 311 8.11 -5.84 -45.01
N GLU A 312 7.47 -4.77 -44.57
CA GLU A 312 7.96 -3.40 -44.78
C GLU A 312 9.27 -3.14 -44.06
N ALA A 313 9.36 -3.48 -42.77
CA ALA A 313 10.57 -3.30 -41.98
C ALA A 313 11.76 -4.05 -42.64
N LEU A 314 11.53 -5.30 -43.09
CA LEU A 314 12.56 -6.06 -43.77
C LEU A 314 12.94 -5.41 -45.14
N SER A 315 11.97 -4.88 -45.87
CA SER A 315 12.19 -4.23 -47.16
C SER A 315 13.02 -2.93 -46.99
N VAL A 316 12.70 -2.11 -45.99
CA VAL A 316 13.42 -0.87 -45.69
C VAL A 316 14.87 -1.19 -45.28
N ALA A 317 15.09 -2.16 -44.39
CA ALA A 317 16.42 -2.58 -43.99
C ALA A 317 17.24 -3.11 -45.14
N SER A 318 16.60 -3.89 -46.03
CA SER A 318 17.22 -4.46 -47.22
C SER A 318 17.64 -3.39 -48.23
N SER A 319 16.82 -2.37 -48.45
CA SER A 319 17.16 -1.22 -49.28
C SER A 319 18.36 -0.45 -48.74
N ARG A 320 18.43 -0.23 -47.45
CA ARG A 320 19.58 0.42 -46.79
C ARG A 320 20.85 -0.43 -46.91
N LEU A 321 20.74 -1.75 -46.75
CA LEU A 321 21.87 -2.68 -46.92
C LEU A 321 22.41 -2.60 -48.35
N HIS A 322 21.52 -2.62 -49.36
CA HIS A 322 21.88 -2.50 -50.76
C HIS A 322 22.56 -1.17 -51.07
N PHE A 323 22.07 -0.07 -50.52
CA PHE A 323 22.69 1.26 -50.68
C PHE A 323 24.10 1.29 -50.11
N ILE A 324 24.31 0.75 -48.91
CA ILE A 324 25.64 0.69 -48.28
C ILE A 324 26.61 -0.13 -49.16
N HIS A 325 26.14 -1.29 -49.64
CA HIS A 325 26.93 -2.17 -50.51
C HIS A 325 27.32 -1.48 -51.81
N ASN A 326 26.38 -0.80 -52.46
CA ASN A 326 26.64 -0.08 -53.71
C ASN A 326 27.61 1.11 -53.49
N SER A 327 27.54 1.78 -52.33
CA SER A 327 28.43 2.87 -51.98
C SER A 327 29.85 2.39 -51.71
N LEU A 328 30.01 1.25 -51.05
CA LEU A 328 31.30 0.59 -50.81
C LEU A 328 31.94 0.10 -52.14
N ASN A 329 31.16 -0.53 -52.99
CA ASN A 329 31.64 -0.97 -54.33
C ASN A 329 32.08 0.19 -55.21
N LYS A 330 31.45 1.36 -55.12
CA LYS A 330 31.90 2.57 -55.82
C LYS A 330 33.22 3.10 -55.30
N LEU A 331 33.49 3.00 -54.00
CA LEU A 331 34.75 3.37 -53.37
C LEU A 331 35.89 2.41 -53.75
N GLU A 332 35.62 1.10 -53.82
CA GLU A 332 36.62 0.08 -54.25
C GLU A 332 36.96 0.15 -55.74
N THR A 333 36.06 0.61 -56.60
CA THR A 333 36.36 0.80 -58.05
C THR A 333 37.24 1.99 -58.33
N THR A 334 37.44 2.91 -57.37
CA THR A 334 38.38 4.03 -57.43
C THR A 334 39.81 3.62 -57.00
N GLU A 335 39.97 2.53 -56.23
CA GLU A 335 41.27 1.94 -55.88
C GLU A 335 41.32 0.54 -56.56
N LYS A 336 42.23 0.36 -57.56
CA LYS A 336 42.42 -0.87 -58.28
C LYS A 336 42.71 -2.07 -57.38
N MET A 337 41.66 -2.75 -56.91
CA MET A 337 41.71 -4.05 -56.25
C MET A 337 40.70 -5.02 -56.87
N GLN A 338 41.15 -6.27 -57.06
CA GLN A 338 40.39 -7.35 -57.75
C GLN A 338 39.07 -7.64 -57.02
N PRO A 339 38.02 -8.03 -57.78
CA PRO A 339 36.68 -8.26 -57.23
C PRO A 339 36.64 -9.50 -56.33
N VAL A 340 36.50 -9.34 -55.06
CA VAL A 340 36.23 -10.40 -54.07
C VAL A 340 34.69 -10.65 -54.01
N THR A 341 34.17 -11.34 -55.00
CA THR A 341 32.70 -11.51 -55.18
C THR A 341 32.08 -12.64 -54.33
N ILE A 342 32.81 -13.36 -53.51
CA ILE A 342 32.32 -14.60 -52.87
C ILE A 342 32.18 -14.53 -51.35
N PHE A 343 32.76 -13.57 -50.67
CA PHE A 343 32.78 -13.51 -49.20
C PHE A 343 31.71 -12.62 -48.57
N VAL A 344 30.95 -11.86 -49.33
CA VAL A 344 30.09 -10.77 -48.84
C VAL A 344 28.77 -11.32 -48.22
N ILE A 345 28.22 -12.43 -48.72
CA ILE A 345 26.90 -12.91 -48.27
C ILE A 345 26.89 -13.41 -46.81
N TYR A 346 27.96 -13.98 -46.32
CA TYR A 346 28.07 -14.40 -44.91
C TYR A 346 28.39 -13.27 -43.93
N ARG A 347 28.89 -12.13 -44.43
CA ARG A 347 29.20 -10.93 -43.65
C ARG A 347 27.99 -10.00 -43.44
N ASP A 348 26.98 -10.08 -44.32
CA ASP A 348 25.90 -9.09 -44.37
C ASP A 348 24.74 -9.36 -43.42
N THR A 349 24.58 -10.60 -42.92
CA THR A 349 23.50 -10.96 -41.99
C THR A 349 23.57 -10.20 -40.66
N PRO A 350 24.75 -9.99 -40.03
CA PRO A 350 24.85 -9.15 -38.82
C PRO A 350 24.59 -7.68 -39.12
N ILE A 351 24.91 -7.21 -40.34
CA ILE A 351 24.66 -5.82 -40.77
C ILE A 351 23.16 -5.59 -40.94
N LEU A 352 22.46 -6.49 -41.55
CA LEU A 352 21.00 -6.43 -41.73
C LEU A 352 20.28 -6.38 -40.36
N HIS A 353 20.71 -7.18 -39.39
CA HIS A 353 20.18 -7.15 -38.02
C HIS A 353 20.32 -5.75 -37.41
N ARG A 354 21.49 -5.11 -37.54
CA ARG A 354 21.72 -3.75 -37.06
C ARG A 354 20.82 -2.73 -37.78
N LEU A 355 20.67 -2.86 -39.08
CA LEU A 355 19.81 -1.99 -39.89
C LEU A 355 18.32 -2.17 -39.54
N LEU A 356 17.88 -3.37 -39.20
CA LEU A 356 16.53 -3.63 -38.69
C LEU A 356 16.30 -2.94 -37.34
N LYS A 357 17.27 -3.01 -36.42
CA LYS A 357 17.19 -2.33 -35.12
C LYS A 357 17.07 -0.81 -35.26
N GLU A 358 17.70 -0.26 -36.31
CA GLU A 358 17.69 1.18 -36.61
C GLU A 358 16.60 1.59 -37.61
N ALA A 359 15.82 0.64 -38.12
CA ALA A 359 14.79 0.92 -39.11
C ALA A 359 13.68 1.82 -38.52
N GLN A 360 13.26 2.78 -39.34
CA GLN A 360 12.26 3.78 -38.94
C GLN A 360 11.16 3.88 -39.98
N PHE A 361 9.96 4.23 -39.54
CA PHE A 361 8.81 4.50 -40.40
C PHE A 361 8.25 5.89 -40.12
N PRO A 362 7.65 6.56 -41.11
CA PRO A 362 6.98 7.83 -40.93
C PRO A 362 5.64 7.62 -40.22
N SER A 363 5.41 8.33 -39.13
CA SER A 363 4.14 8.36 -38.42
C SER A 363 3.84 9.78 -37.96
N GLN A 364 2.70 10.33 -38.35
CA GLN A 364 2.23 11.69 -37.97
C GLN A 364 3.30 12.79 -38.12
N GLY A 365 4.11 12.72 -39.17
CA GLY A 365 5.17 13.70 -39.45
C GLY A 365 6.47 13.49 -38.69
N GLN A 366 6.58 12.43 -37.89
CA GLN A 366 7.79 12.01 -37.20
C GLN A 366 8.30 10.67 -37.72
N LEU A 367 9.61 10.43 -37.58
CA LEU A 367 10.23 9.14 -37.87
C LEU A 367 10.31 8.34 -36.57
N LEU A 368 9.53 7.25 -36.47
CA LEU A 368 9.53 6.34 -35.35
C LEU A 368 10.28 5.06 -35.68
N LYS A 369 10.98 4.49 -34.68
CA LYS A 369 11.63 3.18 -34.84
C LYS A 369 10.57 2.07 -34.90
N TYR A 370 10.77 1.06 -35.76
CA TYR A 370 9.92 -0.13 -35.79
C TYR A 370 10.06 -0.95 -34.51
N PHE A 371 11.27 -1.07 -33.97
CA PHE A 371 11.55 -1.98 -32.87
C PHE A 371 12.25 -1.27 -31.71
N ASN A 372 11.91 -1.68 -30.49
CA ASN A 372 12.61 -1.28 -29.27
C ASN A 372 13.92 -2.07 -29.09
N GLU A 373 14.58 -1.91 -27.94
CA GLU A 373 15.81 -2.64 -27.62
C GLU A 373 15.60 -4.15 -27.54
N ASN A 374 14.40 -4.60 -27.20
CA ASN A 374 14.00 -6.00 -27.17
C ASN A 374 13.55 -6.56 -28.54
N GLY A 375 13.64 -5.76 -29.64
CA GLY A 375 13.22 -6.15 -30.97
C GLY A 375 11.72 -6.27 -31.15
N GLU A 376 10.94 -5.56 -30.34
CA GLU A 376 9.49 -5.57 -30.37
C GLU A 376 8.96 -4.27 -30.95
N PHE A 377 7.89 -4.35 -31.71
CA PHE A 377 7.18 -3.17 -32.17
C PHE A 377 6.56 -2.44 -30.99
N VAL A 378 6.86 -1.14 -30.85
CA VAL A 378 6.39 -0.34 -29.71
C VAL A 378 5.03 0.24 -30.04
N SER A 379 4.00 -0.18 -29.29
CA SER A 379 2.67 0.43 -29.36
C SER A 379 2.04 0.55 -27.99
N ALA A 380 1.03 1.43 -27.87
CA ALA A 380 0.20 1.53 -26.67
C ALA A 380 -0.83 0.38 -26.66
N TYR A 381 -1.35 0.07 -25.49
CA TYR A 381 -2.56 -0.75 -25.36
C TYR A 381 -3.78 0.15 -25.31
N GLU A 382 -4.77 -0.18 -26.11
CA GLU A 382 -6.09 0.42 -26.08
C GLU A 382 -7.01 -0.42 -25.20
N ILE A 383 -7.84 0.27 -24.43
CA ILE A 383 -8.83 -0.36 -23.56
C ILE A 383 -10.20 -0.06 -24.16
N SER A 384 -10.86 -1.09 -24.64
CA SER A 384 -12.20 -1.00 -25.23
C SER A 384 -13.24 -1.62 -24.30
N ASN A 385 -14.40 -0.98 -24.22
CA ASN A 385 -15.56 -1.49 -23.51
C ASN A 385 -16.60 -1.97 -24.53
N PHE A 386 -17.09 -3.17 -24.38
CA PHE A 386 -18.12 -3.78 -25.20
C PHE A 386 -19.46 -3.72 -24.48
N TYR A 387 -20.49 -3.23 -25.14
CA TYR A 387 -21.85 -3.19 -24.57
C TYR A 387 -22.93 -3.43 -25.61
N GLY A 388 -24.04 -4.06 -25.18
CA GLY A 388 -25.18 -4.32 -26.07
C GLY A 388 -26.01 -3.06 -26.28
N THR A 389 -26.18 -2.64 -27.54
CA THR A 389 -27.06 -1.53 -27.94
C THR A 389 -28.47 -2.00 -28.27
N SER A 390 -28.62 -3.25 -28.67
CA SER A 390 -29.88 -3.95 -28.92
C SER A 390 -29.69 -5.46 -28.72
N LYS A 391 -30.76 -6.24 -28.80
CA LYS A 391 -30.66 -7.71 -28.70
C LYS A 391 -29.74 -8.36 -29.77
N GLU A 392 -29.39 -7.62 -30.80
CA GLU A 392 -28.67 -8.14 -31.96
C GLU A 392 -27.30 -7.47 -32.23
N SER A 393 -26.94 -6.38 -31.56
CA SER A 393 -25.68 -5.67 -31.81
C SER A 393 -24.90 -5.36 -30.55
N ILE A 394 -23.59 -5.58 -30.62
CA ILE A 394 -22.63 -5.15 -29.61
C ILE A 394 -21.88 -3.96 -30.17
N ALA A 395 -21.83 -2.87 -29.40
CA ALA A 395 -21.00 -1.70 -29.70
C ALA A 395 -19.68 -1.80 -28.93
N GLU A 396 -18.63 -1.35 -29.56
CA GLU A 396 -17.31 -1.17 -28.98
C GLU A 396 -17.06 0.32 -28.76
N THR A 397 -16.63 0.69 -27.58
CA THR A 397 -16.21 2.07 -27.28
C THR A 397 -14.84 2.07 -26.65
N ARG A 398 -13.94 2.84 -27.19
CA ARG A 398 -12.64 3.10 -26.59
C ARG A 398 -12.82 3.91 -25.32
N VAL A 399 -12.34 3.37 -24.20
CA VAL A 399 -12.50 3.96 -22.87
C VAL A 399 -11.18 4.36 -22.22
N GLY A 400 -10.06 3.96 -22.81
CA GLY A 400 -8.76 4.33 -22.28
C GLY A 400 -7.60 3.79 -23.10
N GLN A 401 -6.41 4.11 -22.64
CA GLN A 401 -5.16 3.60 -23.20
C GLN A 401 -4.08 3.46 -22.11
N TYR A 402 -3.22 2.49 -22.30
CA TYR A 402 -1.98 2.32 -21.54
C TYR A 402 -0.79 2.60 -22.45
N VAL A 403 0.03 3.62 -22.09
CA VAL A 403 1.19 4.07 -22.86
C VAL A 403 2.47 3.73 -22.10
N PRO A 404 3.21 2.68 -22.48
CA PRO A 404 4.35 2.17 -21.69
C PRO A 404 5.49 3.17 -21.47
N TRP A 405 5.72 4.04 -22.45
CA TRP A 405 6.82 5.02 -22.45
C TRP A 405 6.47 6.37 -21.82
N ALA A 406 5.21 6.57 -21.42
CA ALA A 406 4.81 7.79 -20.73
C ALA A 406 5.35 7.83 -19.29
N PRO A 407 5.45 9.01 -18.66
CA PRO A 407 5.72 9.15 -17.24
C PRO A 407 4.74 8.32 -16.39
N SER A 408 5.16 7.91 -15.20
CA SER A 408 4.42 6.95 -14.38
C SER A 408 2.97 7.37 -14.07
N ASP A 409 2.73 8.66 -13.91
CA ASP A 409 1.42 9.27 -13.67
C ASP A 409 0.53 9.37 -14.91
N GLN A 410 1.11 9.26 -16.12
CA GLN A 410 0.42 9.41 -17.40
C GLN A 410 0.37 8.12 -18.21
N LYS A 411 0.89 7.01 -17.67
CA LYS A 411 0.90 5.73 -18.37
C LYS A 411 -0.50 5.19 -18.65
N LEU A 412 -1.42 5.38 -17.73
CA LEU A 412 -2.80 4.92 -17.85
C LEU A 412 -3.75 6.11 -17.92
N ASN A 413 -4.45 6.24 -19.05
CA ASN A 413 -5.46 7.26 -19.26
C ASN A 413 -6.81 6.59 -19.48
N ILE A 414 -7.83 6.91 -18.66
CA ILE A 414 -9.15 6.28 -18.67
C ILE A 414 -10.24 7.35 -18.65
N THR A 415 -11.20 7.20 -19.54
CA THR A 415 -12.43 8.02 -19.59
C THR A 415 -13.54 7.25 -18.87
N LEU A 416 -13.70 7.51 -17.57
CA LEU A 416 -14.62 6.76 -16.71
C LEU A 416 -16.06 6.80 -17.17
N ASP A 417 -16.53 7.96 -17.62
CA ASP A 417 -17.92 8.17 -18.04
C ASP A 417 -18.31 7.40 -19.31
N ALA A 418 -17.31 6.98 -20.07
CA ALA A 418 -17.52 6.20 -21.29
C ALA A 418 -17.74 4.70 -21.00
N ILE A 419 -17.41 4.22 -19.81
CA ILE A 419 -17.50 2.80 -19.46
C ILE A 419 -18.94 2.45 -19.10
N LYS A 420 -19.47 1.40 -19.74
CA LYS A 420 -20.75 0.79 -19.41
C LYS A 420 -20.54 -0.49 -18.63
N TRP A 421 -20.84 -0.44 -17.34
CA TRP A 421 -20.71 -1.57 -16.43
C TRP A 421 -21.93 -2.46 -16.46
N LYS A 422 -21.77 -3.75 -16.11
CA LYS A 422 -22.90 -4.69 -15.90
C LYS A 422 -23.68 -4.44 -14.62
N THR A 423 -23.13 -3.68 -13.71
CA THR A 423 -23.70 -3.41 -12.39
C THR A 423 -24.98 -2.58 -12.49
N ALA A 424 -25.88 -2.75 -11.51
CA ALA A 424 -27.05 -1.89 -11.38
C ALA A 424 -26.62 -0.42 -11.30
N ASN A 425 -27.35 0.45 -12.01
CA ASN A 425 -27.06 1.90 -12.08
C ASN A 425 -25.68 2.26 -12.66
N ASN A 426 -25.05 1.38 -13.43
CA ASN A 426 -23.75 1.63 -14.06
C ASN A 426 -22.63 2.01 -13.06
N MET A 427 -22.69 1.47 -11.84
CA MET A 427 -21.67 1.74 -10.82
C MET A 427 -20.42 0.90 -11.05
N ILE A 428 -19.26 1.44 -10.66
CA ILE A 428 -17.98 0.72 -10.73
C ILE A 428 -18.08 -0.56 -9.87
N PRO A 429 -17.77 -1.75 -10.43
CA PRO A 429 -17.80 -2.99 -9.68
C PRO A 429 -16.83 -2.97 -8.50
N ARG A 430 -17.22 -3.59 -7.40
CA ARG A 430 -16.34 -3.74 -6.26
C ARG A 430 -15.67 -5.12 -6.30
N ALA A 431 -14.33 -5.13 -6.33
CA ALA A 431 -13.54 -6.36 -6.34
C ALA A 431 -12.49 -6.34 -5.23
N GLN A 432 -12.95 -6.47 -3.98
CA GLN A 432 -12.15 -6.50 -2.77
C GLN A 432 -12.60 -7.65 -1.88
N CYS A 433 -11.66 -8.36 -1.26
CA CYS A 433 -11.97 -9.44 -0.30
C CYS A 433 -12.49 -8.89 1.03
N SER A 434 -11.93 -7.78 1.50
CA SER A 434 -12.28 -7.11 2.74
C SER A 434 -12.63 -5.65 2.49
N ASP A 435 -13.45 -5.07 3.35
CA ASP A 435 -13.73 -3.64 3.34
C ASP A 435 -12.50 -2.86 3.78
N ASN A 436 -12.36 -1.64 3.25
CA ASN A 436 -11.31 -0.73 3.67
C ASN A 436 -11.45 -0.41 5.16
N CYS A 437 -10.36 -0.49 5.89
CA CYS A 437 -10.35 -0.14 7.31
C CYS A 437 -10.44 1.37 7.48
N PRO A 438 -11.45 1.88 8.21
CA PRO A 438 -11.57 3.30 8.47
C PRO A 438 -10.42 3.79 9.38
N PRO A 439 -10.15 5.10 9.42
CA PRO A 439 -9.21 5.67 10.37
C PRO A 439 -9.56 5.26 11.82
N GLY A 440 -8.56 5.00 12.64
CA GLY A 440 -8.69 4.44 13.99
C GLY A 440 -8.57 2.92 14.05
N TYR A 441 -8.47 2.26 12.88
CA TYR A 441 -8.30 0.83 12.73
C TYR A 441 -7.07 0.50 11.91
N ARG A 442 -6.50 -0.69 12.13
CA ARG A 442 -5.43 -1.27 11.31
C ARG A 442 -5.87 -2.57 10.68
N LYS A 443 -5.22 -2.93 9.59
CA LYS A 443 -5.38 -4.25 8.96
C LYS A 443 -4.73 -5.32 9.83
N ALA A 444 -5.45 -6.38 10.09
CA ALA A 444 -4.91 -7.57 10.72
C ALA A 444 -5.11 -8.78 9.80
N PRO A 445 -4.08 -9.60 9.55
CA PRO A 445 -4.18 -10.75 8.67
C PRO A 445 -5.20 -11.75 9.25
N LYS A 446 -6.06 -12.27 8.36
CA LYS A 446 -7.00 -13.32 8.72
C LYS A 446 -6.29 -14.68 8.62
N PRO A 447 -6.23 -15.49 9.69
CA PRO A 447 -5.56 -16.79 9.66
C PRO A 447 -6.11 -17.70 8.55
N GLY A 448 -5.21 -18.27 7.74
CA GLY A 448 -5.58 -19.18 6.64
C GLY A 448 -6.15 -18.51 5.39
N ALA A 449 -6.23 -17.17 5.33
CA ALA A 449 -6.67 -16.42 4.16
C ALA A 449 -5.48 -15.73 3.47
N GLN A 450 -5.71 -15.28 2.23
CA GLN A 450 -4.71 -14.51 1.48
C GLN A 450 -4.55 -13.10 2.08
N SER A 451 -3.43 -12.43 1.76
CA SER A 451 -3.08 -11.11 2.31
C SER A 451 -4.12 -10.00 2.04
N CYS A 452 -4.86 -10.11 0.93
CA CYS A 452 -5.94 -9.18 0.58
C CYS A 452 -7.21 -9.37 1.45
N CYS A 453 -7.30 -10.47 2.21
CA CYS A 453 -8.40 -10.78 3.10
C CYS A 453 -7.95 -10.54 4.54
N TYR A 454 -8.34 -9.42 5.10
CA TYR A 454 -7.97 -8.97 6.44
C TYR A 454 -9.21 -8.60 7.25
N VAL A 455 -9.03 -8.41 8.52
CA VAL A 455 -10.02 -7.83 9.41
C VAL A 455 -9.54 -6.50 9.95
N CYS A 456 -10.45 -5.56 10.12
CA CYS A 456 -10.14 -4.27 10.72
C CYS A 456 -10.16 -4.41 12.24
N VAL A 457 -9.01 -4.20 12.87
CA VAL A 457 -8.85 -4.24 14.32
C VAL A 457 -8.61 -2.81 14.81
N PRO A 458 -9.33 -2.33 15.85
CA PRO A 458 -9.11 -1.01 16.38
C PRO A 458 -7.68 -0.88 16.91
N CYS A 459 -7.08 0.28 16.80
CA CYS A 459 -5.77 0.56 17.35
C CYS A 459 -5.74 0.30 18.85
N SER A 460 -4.59 -0.10 19.39
CA SER A 460 -4.39 -0.35 20.82
C SER A 460 -4.50 0.96 21.62
N GLU A 461 -4.54 0.85 22.95
CA GLU A 461 -4.49 2.03 23.81
C GLU A 461 -3.20 2.82 23.60
N GLY A 462 -3.30 4.12 23.50
CA GLY A 462 -2.17 5.00 23.21
C GLY A 462 -1.77 5.08 21.75
N GLU A 463 -2.48 4.41 20.82
CA GLU A 463 -2.17 4.41 19.41
C GLU A 463 -3.33 4.94 18.55
N ILE A 464 -2.98 5.52 17.40
CA ILE A 464 -3.92 6.08 16.44
C ILE A 464 -3.66 5.57 15.03
N SER A 465 -4.66 5.67 14.17
CA SER A 465 -4.51 5.61 12.72
C SER A 465 -5.28 6.78 12.10
N ASN A 466 -4.58 7.64 11.37
CA ASN A 466 -5.16 8.81 10.72
C ASN A 466 -5.49 8.58 9.24
N ILE A 467 -5.09 7.45 8.68
CA ILE A 467 -5.31 7.06 7.27
C ILE A 467 -6.19 5.83 7.18
N THR A 468 -6.92 5.74 6.08
CA THR A 468 -7.65 4.52 5.70
C THR A 468 -6.67 3.41 5.35
N ASP A 469 -7.00 2.17 5.69
CA ASP A 469 -6.23 0.97 5.36
C ASP A 469 -4.81 0.93 5.94
N SER A 470 -4.61 1.54 7.10
CA SER A 470 -3.33 1.49 7.78
C SER A 470 -2.93 0.06 8.15
N GLU A 471 -1.70 -0.31 7.88
CA GLU A 471 -1.13 -1.61 8.31
C GLU A 471 -0.75 -1.60 9.78
N ASN A 472 -0.30 -0.46 10.28
CA ASN A 472 0.14 -0.28 11.66
C ASN A 472 -0.49 0.98 12.26
N CYS A 473 -0.72 0.95 13.57
CA CYS A 473 -1.10 2.13 14.33
C CYS A 473 0.16 2.89 14.78
N ILE A 474 0.03 4.19 14.93
CA ILE A 474 1.10 5.11 15.36
C ILE A 474 0.87 5.43 16.83
N ARG A 475 1.89 5.27 17.68
CA ARG A 475 1.82 5.61 19.09
C ARG A 475 1.81 7.13 19.27
N CYS A 476 0.91 7.62 20.11
CA CYS A 476 0.89 9.03 20.51
C CYS A 476 2.12 9.39 21.37
N PRO A 477 2.59 10.65 21.29
CA PRO A 477 3.58 11.18 22.23
C PRO A 477 3.12 11.07 23.69
N ASP A 478 4.05 11.05 24.65
CA ASP A 478 3.76 10.79 26.06
C ASP A 478 2.76 11.77 26.68
N MET A 479 2.73 13.02 26.20
CA MET A 479 1.82 14.07 26.66
C MET A 479 0.45 14.08 25.95
N GLU A 480 0.26 13.16 24.99
CA GLU A 480 -0.95 13.07 24.20
C GLU A 480 -1.62 11.70 24.37
N TRP A 481 -2.90 11.64 24.02
CA TRP A 481 -3.69 10.43 24.07
C TRP A 481 -4.65 10.37 22.88
N PRO A 482 -4.96 9.17 22.37
CA PRO A 482 -5.94 9.01 21.29
C PRO A 482 -7.30 9.63 21.67
N ASN A 483 -7.93 10.26 20.69
CA ASN A 483 -9.35 10.61 20.81
C ASN A 483 -10.22 9.34 20.81
N ASP A 484 -11.52 9.46 21.10
CA ASP A 484 -12.48 8.33 21.16
C ASP A 484 -12.49 7.49 19.88
N LYS A 485 -12.28 8.10 18.73
CA LYS A 485 -12.23 7.43 17.42
C LYS A 485 -10.84 6.91 17.04
N ARG A 486 -9.81 7.17 17.86
CA ARG A 486 -8.41 6.78 17.62
C ARG A 486 -7.84 7.28 16.29
N THR A 487 -8.30 8.46 15.87
CA THR A 487 -7.88 9.06 14.58
C THR A 487 -6.82 10.14 14.72
N LYS A 488 -6.70 10.74 15.88
CA LYS A 488 -5.70 11.79 16.19
C LYS A 488 -5.32 11.76 17.65
N CYS A 489 -4.11 12.17 17.94
CA CYS A 489 -3.66 12.42 19.31
C CYS A 489 -4.18 13.78 19.79
N ILE A 490 -4.67 13.83 21.02
CA ILE A 490 -5.13 15.02 21.73
C ILE A 490 -4.35 15.13 23.02
N ALA A 491 -4.15 16.36 23.53
CA ALA A 491 -3.48 16.57 24.81
C ALA A 491 -4.23 15.81 25.93
N ARG A 492 -3.49 15.14 26.80
CA ARG A 492 -4.05 14.47 27.96
C ARG A 492 -4.69 15.50 28.91
N THR A 493 -5.76 15.12 29.56
CA THR A 493 -6.41 15.97 30.58
C THR A 493 -5.60 15.97 31.86
N GLU A 494 -5.29 17.16 32.37
CA GLU A 494 -4.61 17.32 33.68
C GLU A 494 -5.61 17.05 34.81
N VAL A 495 -5.22 16.19 35.75
CA VAL A 495 -5.98 15.87 36.96
C VAL A 495 -5.14 16.22 38.17
N PHE A 496 -5.68 17.03 39.01
CA PHE A 496 -5.09 17.41 40.31
C PHE A 496 -6.21 17.68 41.29
N LEU A 497 -5.91 17.68 42.59
CA LEU A 497 -6.89 17.91 43.66
C LEU A 497 -7.39 19.37 43.62
N SER A 498 -8.47 19.59 42.90
CA SER A 498 -9.04 20.92 42.65
C SER A 498 -9.82 21.47 43.82
N PHE A 499 -9.81 22.79 44.00
CA PHE A 499 -10.61 23.46 45.03
C PHE A 499 -12.12 23.31 44.85
N THR A 500 -12.58 23.21 43.59
CA THR A 500 -14.02 23.33 43.27
C THR A 500 -14.62 22.06 42.68
N ASN A 501 -13.81 21.22 42.04
CA ASN A 501 -14.33 20.09 41.25
C ASN A 501 -14.42 18.78 42.04
N ASP A 502 -13.68 18.69 43.16
CA ASP A 502 -13.64 17.48 43.99
C ASP A 502 -14.43 17.65 45.27
N VAL A 503 -15.40 16.79 45.50
CA VAL A 503 -16.25 16.78 46.71
C VAL A 503 -15.39 16.63 47.97
N ILE A 504 -14.33 15.82 47.92
CA ILE A 504 -13.41 15.60 49.03
C ILE A 504 -12.65 16.89 49.35
N SER A 505 -12.16 17.59 48.35
CA SER A 505 -11.46 18.89 48.53
C SER A 505 -12.38 19.94 49.13
N LEU A 506 -13.61 20.01 48.65
CA LEU A 506 -14.62 20.95 49.19
C LEU A 506 -14.95 20.66 50.65
N PHE A 507 -15.09 19.36 51.00
CA PHE A 507 -15.33 18.95 52.39
C PHE A 507 -14.16 19.38 53.33
N PHE A 508 -12.92 19.03 52.97
CA PHE A 508 -11.77 19.40 53.80
C PHE A 508 -11.54 20.90 53.84
N SER A 509 -11.78 21.63 52.77
CA SER A 509 -11.68 23.09 52.74
C SER A 509 -12.70 23.74 53.67
N SER A 510 -13.97 23.28 53.65
CA SER A 510 -15.03 23.83 54.50
C SER A 510 -14.79 23.54 55.98
N VAL A 511 -14.38 22.32 56.33
CA VAL A 511 -14.03 21.92 57.69
C VAL A 511 -12.83 22.73 58.19
N SER A 512 -11.79 22.88 57.39
CA SER A 512 -10.60 23.66 57.72
C SER A 512 -10.93 25.12 57.94
N LEU A 513 -11.76 25.72 57.11
CA LEU A 513 -12.22 27.11 57.25
C LEU A 513 -13.06 27.29 58.52
N LEU A 514 -13.95 26.36 58.83
CA LEU A 514 -14.77 26.39 60.05
C LEU A 514 -13.89 26.40 61.27
N PHE A 515 -12.92 25.48 61.37
CA PHE A 515 -12.03 25.42 62.50
C PHE A 515 -11.05 26.64 62.59
N PHE A 516 -10.63 27.18 61.47
CA PHE A 516 -9.86 28.40 61.36
C PHE A 516 -10.64 29.58 61.97
N LEU A 517 -11.92 29.74 61.57
CA LEU A 517 -12.80 30.80 62.11
C LEU A 517 -13.08 30.60 63.59
N LEU A 518 -13.31 29.39 64.08
CA LEU A 518 -13.50 29.07 65.48
C LEU A 518 -12.26 29.38 66.26
N THR A 519 -11.07 29.01 65.78
CA THR A 519 -9.80 29.35 66.47
C THR A 519 -9.53 30.84 66.47
N LEU A 520 -9.91 31.54 65.40
CA LEU A 520 -9.80 32.99 65.30
C LEU A 520 -10.70 33.69 66.37
N LEU A 521 -11.94 33.21 66.50
CA LEU A 521 -12.88 33.70 67.48
C LEU A 521 -12.35 33.51 68.95
N ILE A 522 -11.87 32.28 69.22
CA ILE A 522 -11.28 31.97 70.53
C ILE A 522 -10.05 32.88 70.80
N LEU A 523 -9.19 33.08 69.84
CA LEU A 523 -8.03 33.95 69.92
C LEU A 523 -8.47 35.39 70.17
N GLY A 524 -9.50 35.90 69.53
CA GLY A 524 -10.12 37.20 69.74
C GLY A 524 -10.60 37.38 71.16
N VAL A 525 -11.30 36.40 71.70
CA VAL A 525 -11.75 36.41 73.14
C VAL A 525 -10.55 36.48 74.08
N PHE A 526 -9.48 35.67 73.81
CA PHE A 526 -8.26 35.71 74.61
C PHE A 526 -7.51 37.04 74.52
N ILE A 527 -7.58 37.75 73.41
CA ILE A 527 -6.98 39.09 73.25
C ILE A 527 -7.79 40.14 74.01
N ILE A 528 -9.13 40.13 73.94
CA ILE A 528 -10.01 41.05 74.58
C ILE A 528 -9.90 40.90 76.12
N TYR A 529 -9.95 39.66 76.62
CA TYR A 529 -9.89 39.36 78.06
C TYR A 529 -8.50 38.99 78.58
N ARG A 530 -7.45 39.49 77.93
CA ARG A 530 -6.03 39.12 78.16
C ARG A 530 -5.56 39.33 79.60
N ASP A 531 -6.16 40.25 80.36
CA ASP A 531 -5.80 40.61 81.72
C ASP A 531 -6.64 39.91 82.76
N SER A 532 -7.59 39.05 82.36
CA SER A 532 -8.40 38.24 83.26
C SER A 532 -7.55 37.25 84.08
N PRO A 533 -7.93 36.95 85.34
CA PRO A 533 -7.22 35.98 86.17
C PRO A 533 -7.08 34.57 85.48
N ILE A 534 -8.09 34.15 84.74
CA ILE A 534 -8.14 32.87 84.07
C ILE A 534 -7.09 32.75 82.92
N VAL A 535 -6.97 33.80 82.11
CA VAL A 535 -5.98 33.86 81.07
C VAL A 535 -4.56 33.94 81.61
N ARG A 536 -4.36 34.67 82.69
CA ARG A 536 -3.08 34.74 83.39
C ARG A 536 -2.68 33.41 84.03
N ALA A 537 -3.61 32.70 84.64
CA ALA A 537 -3.38 31.37 85.24
C ALA A 537 -3.02 30.30 84.16
N ASN A 538 -3.53 30.37 82.92
CA ASN A 538 -3.25 29.50 81.87
C ASN A 538 -1.95 29.74 81.06
N ASN A 539 -1.02 30.52 81.58
CA ASN A 539 0.18 31.03 80.93
C ASN A 539 -0.18 31.66 79.53
N ARG A 540 -0.44 32.93 79.58
CA ARG A 540 -0.90 33.79 78.50
C ARG A 540 -0.09 33.57 77.21
N SER A 541 1.27 33.57 77.29
CA SER A 541 2.18 33.45 76.15
C SER A 541 2.00 32.11 75.39
N LEU A 542 1.96 31.00 76.16
CA LEU A 542 1.77 29.68 75.59
C LEU A 542 0.38 29.47 74.92
N SER A 543 -0.66 30.08 75.54
CA SER A 543 -2.01 29.98 75.00
C SER A 543 -2.17 30.72 73.67
N PHE A 544 -1.58 31.93 73.59
CA PHE A 544 -1.54 32.66 72.32
C PHE A 544 -0.75 31.94 71.27
N LEU A 545 0.43 31.40 71.56
CA LEU A 545 1.27 30.68 70.65
C LEU A 545 0.58 29.40 70.13
N LEU A 546 -0.10 28.67 71.02
CA LEU A 546 -0.89 27.48 70.67
C LEU A 546 -2.03 27.83 69.69
N LEU A 547 -2.82 28.87 70.01
CA LEU A 547 -3.93 29.26 69.14
C LEU A 547 -3.48 29.78 67.81
N VAL A 548 -2.38 30.54 67.74
CA VAL A 548 -1.80 30.98 66.44
C VAL A 548 -1.28 29.82 65.63
N SER A 549 -0.57 28.89 66.28
CA SER A 549 -0.03 27.70 65.55
C SER A 549 -1.14 26.79 65.06
N ILE A 550 -2.21 26.54 65.78
CA ILE A 550 -3.38 25.76 65.35
C ILE A 550 -4.08 26.48 64.17
N LYS A 551 -4.26 27.82 64.31
CA LYS A 551 -4.86 28.58 63.16
C LYS A 551 -4.03 28.47 61.88
N LEU A 552 -2.71 28.57 61.97
CA LEU A 552 -1.80 28.43 60.86
C LEU A 552 -1.81 26.97 60.28
N SER A 553 -1.97 25.96 61.15
CA SER A 553 -2.09 24.57 60.71
C SER A 553 -3.38 24.35 59.94
N PHE A 554 -4.50 24.95 60.28
CA PHE A 554 -5.72 24.88 59.46
C PHE A 554 -5.55 25.64 58.15
N LEU A 555 -4.87 26.76 58.12
CA LEU A 555 -4.61 27.52 56.91
C LEU A 555 -3.67 26.75 55.96
N SER A 556 -2.75 25.95 56.47
CA SER A 556 -1.82 25.18 55.67
C SER A 556 -2.51 24.09 54.84
N VAL A 557 -3.75 23.67 55.16
CA VAL A 557 -4.54 22.72 54.35
C VAL A 557 -4.75 23.25 52.94
N PHE A 558 -4.89 24.55 52.74
CA PHE A 558 -5.05 25.15 51.42
C PHE A 558 -3.80 25.03 50.54
N LEU A 559 -2.62 24.74 51.07
CA LEU A 559 -1.40 24.45 50.31
C LEU A 559 -1.41 23.05 49.71
N PHE A 560 -2.29 22.16 50.17
CA PHE A 560 -2.44 20.80 49.62
C PHE A 560 -3.43 20.76 48.47
N LEU A 561 -4.21 21.81 48.26
CA LEU A 561 -5.25 21.91 47.24
C LEU A 561 -4.79 22.82 46.11
N GLY A 562 -5.36 22.58 44.91
CA GLY A 562 -5.01 23.31 43.72
C GLY A 562 -3.89 22.62 42.91
N ARG A 563 -3.51 23.24 41.79
CA ARG A 563 -2.45 22.69 40.91
C ARG A 563 -1.10 22.69 41.65
N PRO A 564 -0.49 21.51 41.87
CA PRO A 564 0.83 21.46 42.50
C PRO A 564 1.87 22.17 41.62
N VAL A 565 2.71 22.96 42.29
CA VAL A 565 3.94 23.53 41.73
C VAL A 565 5.07 23.29 42.72
N ASP A 566 6.33 23.35 42.32
CA ASP A 566 7.47 23.02 43.18
C ASP A 566 7.44 23.78 44.52
N ILE A 567 7.11 25.07 44.49
CA ILE A 567 7.00 25.91 45.68
C ILE A 567 5.91 25.40 46.63
N THR A 568 4.73 25.04 46.10
CA THR A 568 3.64 24.52 46.94
C THR A 568 3.97 23.15 47.51
N CYS A 569 4.67 22.31 46.73
CA CYS A 569 5.14 20.99 47.18
C CYS A 569 6.12 21.10 48.34
N MET A 570 7.04 22.08 48.33
CA MET A 570 7.96 22.35 49.43
C MET A 570 7.24 22.93 50.67
N LEU A 571 6.36 23.91 50.45
CA LEU A 571 5.71 24.64 51.54
C LEU A 571 4.66 23.82 52.30
N ARG A 572 3.90 22.95 51.64
CA ARG A 572 2.76 22.23 52.25
C ARG A 572 3.15 21.45 53.51
N ILE A 573 4.16 20.57 53.39
CA ILE A 573 4.57 19.68 54.47
C ILE A 573 5.38 20.42 55.53
N ILE A 574 6.25 21.34 55.12
CA ILE A 574 7.08 22.15 56.05
C ILE A 574 6.24 23.08 56.90
N THR A 575 5.32 23.83 56.26
CA THR A 575 4.43 24.74 56.97
C THR A 575 3.57 23.98 57.98
N PHE A 576 2.96 22.86 57.56
CA PHE A 576 2.17 22.01 58.44
C PHE A 576 3.04 21.41 59.57
N GLY A 577 4.20 20.82 59.22
CA GLY A 577 5.10 20.19 60.18
C GLY A 577 5.60 21.15 61.27
N ILE A 578 6.02 22.38 60.91
CA ILE A 578 6.49 23.39 61.85
C ILE A 578 5.33 23.89 62.70
N THR A 579 4.21 24.29 62.12
CA THR A 579 3.07 24.83 62.87
C THR A 579 2.46 23.79 63.80
N PHE A 580 2.35 22.56 63.40
CA PHE A 580 1.87 21.45 64.23
C PHE A 580 2.86 21.13 65.35
N SER A 581 4.17 21.15 65.13
CA SER A 581 5.17 20.92 66.13
C SER A 581 5.18 22.05 67.20
N ILE A 582 4.96 23.31 66.80
CA ILE A 582 4.81 24.45 67.74
C ILE A 582 3.53 24.25 68.59
N ALA A 583 2.43 23.77 67.96
CA ALA A 583 1.20 23.52 68.71
C ALA A 583 1.39 22.44 69.80
N VAL A 584 1.95 21.26 69.36
CA VAL A 584 2.17 20.13 70.27
C VAL A 584 3.22 20.46 71.36
N SER A 585 4.31 21.17 71.02
CA SER A 585 5.31 21.59 71.98
C SER A 585 4.76 22.64 73.02
N SER A 586 3.81 23.48 72.59
CA SER A 586 3.11 24.36 73.45
C SER A 586 2.21 23.60 74.46
N LEU A 587 1.55 22.53 74.02
CA LEU A 587 0.81 21.62 74.90
C LEU A 587 1.74 20.88 75.85
N LEU A 588 2.86 20.36 75.38
CA LEU A 588 3.89 19.72 76.19
C LEU A 588 4.46 20.66 77.24
N ALA A 589 4.77 21.90 76.87
CA ALA A 589 5.25 22.92 77.82
C ALA A 589 4.21 23.26 78.91
N LYS A 590 2.90 23.26 78.53
CA LYS A 590 1.82 23.41 79.51
C LYS A 590 1.77 22.25 80.53
N THR A 591 1.85 21.03 80.03
CA THR A 591 1.80 19.82 80.86
C THR A 591 3.04 19.75 81.81
N ILE A 592 4.23 20.02 81.22
CA ILE A 592 5.47 20.09 82.01
C ILE A 592 5.36 21.20 83.17
N MET A 593 4.82 22.36 82.80
CA MET A 593 4.60 23.42 83.79
C MET A 593 3.68 23.00 84.97
N VAL A 594 2.61 22.29 84.63
CA VAL A 594 1.71 21.75 85.66
C VAL A 594 2.44 20.72 86.53
N CYS A 595 3.19 19.78 85.92
CA CYS A 595 4.02 18.82 86.65
C CYS A 595 5.03 19.49 87.62
N VAL A 596 5.73 20.48 87.06
CA VAL A 596 6.74 21.26 87.87
C VAL A 596 6.04 22.04 88.94
N ALA A 597 4.89 22.63 88.70
CA ALA A 597 4.11 23.34 89.73
C ALA A 597 3.72 22.40 90.88
N PHE A 598 3.23 21.19 90.58
CA PHE A 598 2.93 20.22 91.67
C PHE A 598 4.17 19.76 92.42
N LYS A 599 5.32 19.54 91.77
CA LYS A 599 6.58 19.20 92.44
C LYS A 599 7.18 20.35 93.27
N ALA A 600 6.92 21.60 92.89
CA ALA A 600 7.39 22.80 93.58
C ALA A 600 6.59 23.18 94.83
N THR A 601 5.41 22.56 95.04
CA THR A 601 4.60 22.76 96.27
C THR A 601 5.21 22.11 97.49
N LYS A 602 6.17 21.19 97.37
CA LYS A 602 6.91 20.64 98.54
C LYS A 602 7.86 21.64 99.13
N PRO A 603 7.90 21.83 100.49
CA PRO A 603 8.82 22.73 101.16
C PRO A 603 10.27 22.32 100.88
N GLY A 604 11.13 23.31 100.47
CA GLY A 604 12.57 23.07 100.17
C GLY A 604 12.86 22.57 98.75
N SER A 605 11.88 22.48 97.88
CA SER A 605 12.05 21.94 96.49
C SER A 605 12.89 22.86 95.60
N SER A 606 13.97 22.31 95.02
CA SER A 606 14.82 22.96 94.00
C SER A 606 14.05 23.34 92.74
N TRP A 607 12.90 22.72 92.51
CA TRP A 607 12.02 22.92 91.30
C TRP A 607 11.39 24.32 91.30
N ARG A 608 11.37 25.04 92.41
CA ARG A 608 10.86 26.41 92.50
C ARG A 608 11.60 27.41 91.64
N LYS A 609 12.90 27.18 91.43
CA LYS A 609 13.72 28.01 90.52
C LYS A 609 13.32 27.87 89.03
N TRP A 610 12.67 26.79 88.66
CA TRP A 610 12.25 26.48 87.27
C TRP A 610 10.79 26.86 86.97
N LEU A 611 10.09 27.35 87.99
CA LEU A 611 8.71 27.81 87.85
C LEU A 611 8.70 29.21 87.21
N GLY A 612 8.48 29.21 85.82
CA GLY A 612 8.40 30.52 85.17
C GLY A 612 8.21 30.41 83.62
N VAL A 613 7.88 31.54 83.02
CA VAL A 613 7.67 31.71 81.61
C VAL A 613 8.92 31.31 80.77
N LYS A 614 10.10 31.43 81.38
CA LYS A 614 11.38 31.08 80.72
C LYS A 614 11.49 29.58 80.39
N LEU A 615 11.11 28.68 81.29
CA LEU A 615 11.15 27.23 81.08
C LEU A 615 10.18 26.82 79.96
N SER A 616 8.95 27.33 80.00
CA SER A 616 7.96 26.96 79.00
C SER A 616 8.33 27.42 77.57
N ASN A 617 8.86 28.65 77.47
CA ASN A 617 9.32 29.14 76.16
C ASN A 617 10.57 28.39 75.68
N SER A 618 11.48 27.99 76.57
CA SER A 618 12.66 27.18 76.21
C SER A 618 12.27 25.81 75.70
N VAL A 619 11.27 25.15 76.30
CA VAL A 619 10.76 23.81 75.78
C VAL A 619 10.17 23.97 74.41
N VAL A 620 9.33 24.97 74.17
CA VAL A 620 8.75 25.20 72.83
C VAL A 620 9.83 25.51 71.78
N LEU A 621 10.77 26.41 72.16
CA LEU A 621 11.86 26.75 71.24
C LEU A 621 12.73 25.56 70.93
N PHE A 622 13.11 24.75 71.90
CA PHE A 622 13.94 23.56 71.68
C PHE A 622 13.25 22.54 70.83
N CYS A 623 12.00 22.16 71.13
CA CYS A 623 11.27 21.18 70.34
C CYS A 623 10.98 21.65 68.89
N SER A 624 10.64 22.97 68.77
CA SER A 624 10.40 23.53 67.41
C SER A 624 11.68 23.67 66.59
N SER A 625 12.82 23.99 67.24
CA SER A 625 14.12 24.06 66.53
C SER A 625 14.53 22.71 65.92
N ILE A 626 14.31 21.61 66.63
CA ILE A 626 14.59 20.25 66.05
C ILE A 626 13.77 20.02 64.80
N GLN A 627 12.47 20.32 64.83
CA GLN A 627 11.62 20.19 63.66
C GLN A 627 12.08 21.06 62.48
N ILE A 628 12.46 22.31 62.77
CA ILE A 628 12.98 23.24 61.77
C ILE A 628 14.27 22.69 61.15
N ILE A 629 15.20 22.16 61.97
CA ILE A 629 16.45 21.56 61.48
C ILE A 629 16.15 20.34 60.57
N ILE A 630 15.24 19.46 60.99
CA ILE A 630 14.84 18.30 60.18
C ILE A 630 14.28 18.78 58.82
N CYS A 631 13.36 19.75 58.83
CA CYS A 631 12.78 20.31 57.63
C CYS A 631 13.82 20.97 56.69
N MET A 632 14.72 21.77 57.27
CA MET A 632 15.79 22.46 56.55
C MET A 632 16.81 21.48 55.97
N THR A 633 17.17 20.43 56.71
CA THR A 633 18.06 19.37 56.24
C THR A 633 17.42 18.62 55.07
N TRP A 634 16.14 18.26 55.17
CA TRP A 634 15.41 17.63 54.09
C TRP A 634 15.35 18.50 52.85
N LEU A 635 15.00 19.77 52.95
CA LEU A 635 15.01 20.71 51.84
C LEU A 635 16.37 20.88 51.19
N ALA A 636 17.46 20.86 51.96
CA ALA A 636 18.81 21.03 51.43
C ALA A 636 19.31 19.79 50.66
N ILE A 637 18.92 18.58 51.09
CA ILE A 637 19.41 17.33 50.52
C ILE A 637 18.54 16.87 49.35
N SER A 638 17.21 16.90 49.51
CA SER A 638 16.27 16.37 48.50
C SER A 638 14.90 17.08 48.64
N PRO A 639 14.75 18.26 48.04
CA PRO A 639 13.52 19.03 48.13
C PRO A 639 12.37 18.31 47.41
N PRO A 640 11.14 18.40 47.93
CA PRO A 640 9.95 17.95 47.19
C PRO A 640 9.74 18.77 45.93
N PHE A 641 9.32 18.10 44.84
CA PHE A 641 9.08 18.69 43.52
C PHE A 641 7.78 18.21 42.90
N GLN A 642 7.35 18.90 41.84
CA GLN A 642 6.18 18.52 41.07
C GLN A 642 6.52 17.32 40.18
N GLU A 643 5.72 16.28 40.18
CA GLU A 643 5.82 15.09 39.31
C GLU A 643 4.55 14.95 38.48
N LEU A 644 4.76 14.58 37.20
CA LEU A 644 3.69 14.26 36.25
C LEU A 644 3.59 12.75 36.14
N ASP A 645 2.57 12.16 36.69
CA ASP A 645 2.31 10.73 36.55
C ASP A 645 1.41 10.49 35.30
N ILE A 646 2.01 9.90 34.28
CA ILE A 646 1.37 9.55 33.01
C ILE A 646 1.04 8.05 32.91
N HIS A 647 1.40 7.25 33.89
CA HIS A 647 1.32 5.79 33.85
C HIS A 647 0.14 5.22 34.63
N THR A 648 -0.24 5.84 35.73
CA THR A 648 -1.27 5.31 36.61
C THR A 648 -2.66 5.36 36.03
N SER A 649 -2.97 6.36 35.21
CA SER A 649 -4.30 6.52 34.60
C SER A 649 -4.22 6.77 33.09
N PRO A 650 -4.82 5.89 32.26
CA PRO A 650 -4.84 6.07 30.80
C PRO A 650 -5.54 7.38 30.41
N GLY A 651 -4.94 8.13 29.49
CA GLY A 651 -5.54 9.37 28.95
C GLY A 651 -5.48 10.59 29.82
N THR A 652 -4.98 10.50 31.07
CA THR A 652 -4.86 11.62 31.98
C THR A 652 -3.42 11.81 32.48
N ILE A 653 -3.09 13.02 32.88
CA ILE A 653 -1.84 13.36 33.57
C ILE A 653 -2.21 13.70 34.99
N ILE A 654 -1.77 12.88 35.97
CA ILE A 654 -1.95 13.17 37.36
C ILE A 654 -0.79 14.06 37.80
N ILE A 655 -1.10 15.30 38.20
CA ILE A 655 -0.10 16.23 38.73
C ILE A 655 -0.05 16.04 40.25
N GLN A 656 1.05 15.52 40.74
CA GLN A 656 1.28 15.26 42.15
C GLN A 656 2.61 15.82 42.61
N CYS A 657 2.79 15.87 43.94
CA CYS A 657 4.10 16.22 44.51
C CYS A 657 4.83 14.94 44.89
N ASN A 658 6.05 14.80 44.40
CA ASN A 658 6.99 13.80 44.89
C ASN A 658 7.73 14.33 46.10
N GLU A 659 7.83 13.54 47.14
CA GLU A 659 8.51 13.94 48.41
C GLU A 659 10.05 13.99 48.25
N GLY A 660 10.61 13.61 47.13
CA GLY A 660 12.05 13.55 46.87
C GLY A 660 12.73 12.44 47.67
N SER A 661 12.81 12.58 48.98
CA SER A 661 13.34 11.55 49.90
C SER A 661 12.29 11.03 50.86
N ALA A 662 11.99 9.74 50.77
CA ALA A 662 11.09 9.04 51.67
C ALA A 662 11.60 9.13 53.16
N ILE A 663 12.92 9.04 53.36
CA ILE A 663 13.53 9.19 54.69
C ILE A 663 13.29 10.59 55.27
N GLY A 664 13.45 11.64 54.46
CA GLY A 664 13.17 13.03 54.87
C GLY A 664 11.72 13.21 55.30
N PHE A 665 10.77 12.72 54.44
CA PHE A 665 9.35 12.78 54.71
C PHE A 665 8.96 12.05 56.01
N TYR A 666 9.40 10.80 56.20
CA TYR A 666 9.11 10.04 57.41
C TYR A 666 9.81 10.60 58.65
N SER A 667 10.95 11.27 58.51
CA SER A 667 11.61 11.96 59.64
C SER A 667 10.79 13.10 60.15
N VAL A 668 10.19 13.91 59.27
CA VAL A 668 9.30 15.02 59.63
C VAL A 668 8.05 14.52 60.35
N ILE A 669 7.36 13.53 59.78
CA ILE A 669 6.13 12.95 60.34
C ILE A 669 6.45 12.15 61.63
N GLY A 670 7.55 11.41 61.67
CA GLY A 670 7.99 10.61 62.79
C GLY A 670 8.29 11.47 64.00
N TYR A 671 9.00 12.59 63.81
CA TYR A 671 9.26 13.54 64.93
C TYR A 671 7.96 14.17 65.45
N MET A 672 7.02 14.59 64.62
CA MET A 672 5.71 15.05 65.00
C MET A 672 4.95 14.02 65.87
N GLY A 673 4.97 12.75 65.40
CA GLY A 673 4.36 11.63 66.13
C GLY A 673 5.02 11.34 67.46
N LEU A 674 6.36 11.38 67.52
CA LEU A 674 7.12 11.27 68.76
C LEU A 674 6.77 12.37 69.75
N LEU A 675 6.74 13.65 69.31
CA LEU A 675 6.41 14.79 70.12
C LEU A 675 4.98 14.72 70.68
N ALA A 676 4.02 14.27 69.88
CA ALA A 676 2.65 14.04 70.33
C ALA A 676 2.55 12.89 71.35
N ALA A 677 3.29 11.80 71.14
CA ALA A 677 3.36 10.70 72.11
C ALA A 677 3.94 11.15 73.47
N VAL A 678 5.06 11.87 73.43
CA VAL A 678 5.68 12.41 74.64
C VAL A 678 4.71 13.39 75.39
N SER A 679 3.99 14.21 74.59
CA SER A 679 2.99 15.12 75.17
C SER A 679 1.83 14.36 75.84
N LYS A 680 1.36 13.25 75.25
CA LYS A 680 0.34 12.38 75.83
C LYS A 680 0.85 11.71 77.15
N ILE A 681 2.05 11.13 77.09
CA ILE A 681 2.64 10.46 78.26
C ILE A 681 2.84 11.43 79.41
N THR A 682 3.36 12.61 79.14
CA THR A 682 3.52 13.67 80.23
C THR A 682 2.18 14.12 80.76
N ALA A 683 1.14 14.26 79.90
CA ALA A 683 -0.21 14.59 80.36
C ALA A 683 -0.79 13.47 81.26
N PHE A 684 -0.57 12.22 80.91
CA PHE A 684 -1.01 11.06 81.69
C PHE A 684 -0.29 11.02 83.03
N LEU A 685 1.03 11.17 83.02
CA LEU A 685 1.83 11.25 84.30
C LEU A 685 1.39 12.39 85.18
N THR A 686 0.92 13.50 84.61
CA THR A 686 0.41 14.67 85.41
C THR A 686 -0.89 14.37 86.12
N LEU A 687 -1.75 13.52 85.47
CA LEU A 687 -3.01 13.09 86.10
C LEU A 687 -2.80 12.13 87.27
N TYR A 688 -1.78 11.28 87.18
CA TYR A 688 -1.44 10.32 88.26
C TYR A 688 -0.52 10.92 89.34
N CYS A 689 0.11 12.08 89.13
CA CYS A 689 1.00 12.74 90.11
C CYS A 689 0.29 13.16 91.40
N PRO A 690 -1.02 13.54 91.46
CA PRO A 690 -1.73 13.86 92.73
C PRO A 690 -2.03 12.68 93.65
N GLU A 691 -2.19 11.45 93.11
CA GLU A 691 -2.55 10.27 93.88
C GLU A 691 -1.40 9.78 94.81
N ASN A 692 -0.16 9.86 94.33
CA ASN A 692 1.04 9.47 95.11
C ASN A 692 1.40 10.48 96.21
N VAL A 693 0.75 11.62 96.32
CA VAL A 693 0.97 12.64 97.43
C VAL A 693 -0.01 12.41 98.57
N ARG A 694 -1.10 11.64 98.35
CA ARG A 694 -2.08 11.26 99.36
C ARG A 694 -1.71 9.96 100.13
N GLU A 695 -0.89 9.09 99.55
CA GLU A 695 -0.45 7.88 100.26
C GLU A 695 0.82 7.97 101.10
N GLY A 696 1.48 9.15 101.11
CA GLY A 696 2.72 9.39 101.86
C GLY A 696 2.56 10.01 103.28
N ASP A 697 1.36 10.32 103.72
CA ASP A 697 1.11 10.90 105.01
C ASP A 697 0.35 10.01 106.02
N SER A 698 0.49 8.69 105.87
CA SER A 698 0.04 7.71 106.83
C SER A 698 1.16 6.72 107.17
N ILE A 699 2.23 7.23 107.85
CA ILE A 699 3.10 6.56 108.84
C ILE A 699 3.68 7.63 109.74
#